data_6e9d12154f79868d83902c3edf1a94b9
#
_entry.id   6e9d12154f79868d83902c3edf1a94b9
#
_cell.length_a   1.000
_cell.length_b   1.000
_cell.length_c   1.000
_cell.angle_alpha   90.00
_cell.angle_beta   90.00
_cell.angle_gamma   90.00
#
_symmetry.space_group_name_H-M   'P 1'
#
loop_
_entity.id
_entity.type
_entity.pdbx_description
1 polymer ?
#
loop_
_entity_poly.entity_id
_entity_poly.type
_entity_poly.pdbx_seq_one_letter_code
_entity_poly.pdbx_strand_id
1 'polypeptide(L)'
;MILYKQSVKCLPLRAALLLALLWLVNLYPTPARGETDSSSTSSMPLKSGWTVQSDCKIHGDGAKLSTSGAQTEGWYSATVPATVLAVQVAAGEFKDIFVGTNLRSIPGTSYPQGENFSNLDMPADSPYRCGWWYRKAFNVSATEHGKTFWMRFGGINYRADVWLNGQKIADSAQVQGAYRTYEFNVTKILKPGEENVLSVETFAPTPTDLGINWVDWNPCPPDKDMGLWGPVTLMASGPVVVRSPMATTHFPDDSLKTAELTVRADVTNTTDHPTEGRLEGTAAGIVISQPVTLDAGETKTITFAPENFSQLRIKNPRVWWPADVGAHPLEALTLRFVMDGSVSDEQSIHFGIREVTSEITAKGSRLFRVNQHPILIRGAGWTQDMLLRQQPQRLAEEFRMVHDMHLNTIRLEGKMETDEFFRLADEQGVMVMAGWCCCDHWEHWNKWTSETLDVATASLRSQILRIRSHPSLIAWLNGSDNPPPANVESAYLKVLAESYWPNAILSSATATPTTVSGPSGVKMTGPYDFVAPSYWLVDSHYGGAHGFNTETSPGPAIPSLQSLKKMLPADHQWPRDAVWGYHAGGEGFQNLNAFNDAMNATYGEAKTQERYNQIAQSMAFDGERAMFEAYGRNKYTSTGVIQWMLNNAWPSSIWHLYDYYLDAGGGYYGTKKACELLHVQYSYDDHSVYVVNSVFVASPGLTAVVHVYDLGLKELFVKSSSVDAGPDGAVKAIDIPQETFQPESGTYFVQLELKDAKGATVSRNFYWVPGRLTDFDWAKTDYTHTPAKTFEDMTALGTLPTAHIAATAHTSANLIHVRLSNPSKALAFQVAVELEDEHGAKLPHTTWTDNYIELMPGEERELTASIPSDTSASASPKEVAEWNVKIEGWNTTAVTVPSRQIK
;
A
#
# COMPACT_ATOMS: atom_id res chain seq x y z
N MET A 1 -14.44 12.42 -77.18
CA MET A 1 -15.27 13.64 -77.15
C MET A 1 -15.95 13.67 -75.79
N ILE A 2 -15.71 14.74 -75.06
CA ILE A 2 -16.21 15.15 -73.71
C ILE A 2 -15.74 14.35 -72.53
N LEU A 3 -14.71 14.92 -71.87
CA LEU A 3 -14.19 14.71 -70.52
C LEU A 3 -15.20 15.21 -69.47
N TYR A 4 -15.40 14.48 -68.42
CA TYR A 4 -15.95 15.01 -67.16
C TYR A 4 -14.90 14.87 -66.04
N LYS A 5 -14.40 16.02 -65.61
CA LYS A 5 -13.53 16.15 -64.42
C LYS A 5 -14.41 16.06 -63.18
N GLN A 6 -14.12 15.13 -62.28
CA GLN A 6 -14.56 15.21 -60.89
C GLN A 6 -13.38 15.56 -60.00
N SER A 7 -13.51 16.72 -59.35
CA SER A 7 -12.57 17.23 -58.36
C SER A 7 -12.78 16.53 -57.03
N VAL A 8 -11.77 15.81 -56.58
CA VAL A 8 -11.68 15.28 -55.25
C VAL A 8 -11.14 16.40 -54.35
N LYS A 9 -11.92 16.87 -53.38
CA LYS A 9 -11.49 17.79 -52.33
C LYS A 9 -10.73 16.96 -51.28
N CYS A 10 -9.45 17.25 -51.10
CA CYS A 10 -8.66 16.81 -49.95
C CYS A 10 -9.19 17.49 -48.68
N LEU A 11 -9.62 16.68 -47.72
CA LEU A 11 -9.73 17.09 -46.30
C LEU A 11 -8.36 16.89 -45.61
N PRO A 12 -7.98 17.71 -44.68
CA PRO A 12 -6.64 17.68 -44.08
C PRO A 12 -6.50 16.53 -43.05
N LEU A 13 -5.47 15.78 -43.28
CA LEU A 13 -4.98 14.66 -42.46
C LEU A 13 -4.29 15.21 -41.19
N ARG A 14 -5.01 15.86 -40.25
CA ARG A 14 -4.46 16.33 -38.98
C ARG A 14 -5.39 16.17 -37.77
N ALA A 15 -6.56 15.55 -37.92
CA ALA A 15 -7.48 15.29 -36.82
C ALA A 15 -7.48 13.82 -36.35
N ALA A 16 -6.65 12.97 -36.93
CA ALA A 16 -6.60 11.53 -36.62
C ALA A 16 -5.41 11.12 -35.74
N LEU A 17 -4.56 12.04 -35.29
CA LEU A 17 -3.37 11.71 -34.48
C LEU A 17 -3.50 12.03 -32.97
N LEU A 18 -4.61 12.56 -32.50
CA LEU A 18 -4.85 12.85 -31.07
C LEU A 18 -5.90 11.93 -30.41
N LEU A 19 -6.53 11.05 -31.19
CA LEU A 19 -7.42 9.98 -30.68
C LEU A 19 -6.78 8.58 -30.68
N ALA A 20 -5.54 8.45 -31.16
CA ALA A 20 -4.82 7.19 -31.24
C ALA A 20 -3.82 6.98 -30.06
N LEU A 21 -3.73 7.91 -29.11
CA LEU A 21 -2.87 7.79 -27.91
C LEU A 21 -3.61 7.33 -26.66
N LEU A 22 -4.89 7.03 -26.75
CA LEU A 22 -5.72 6.49 -25.66
C LEU A 22 -6.09 5.01 -25.82
N TRP A 23 -5.60 4.33 -26.88
CA TRP A 23 -5.90 2.92 -27.16
C TRP A 23 -4.65 2.12 -27.54
N LEU A 24 -3.63 2.13 -26.68
CA LEU A 24 -2.64 1.05 -26.61
C LEU A 24 -2.73 0.40 -25.23
N VAL A 25 -3.87 -0.21 -24.95
CA VAL A 25 -3.87 -1.37 -24.07
C VAL A 25 -3.04 -2.41 -24.81
N ASN A 26 -1.80 -2.56 -24.39
CA ASN A 26 -0.93 -3.63 -24.83
C ASN A 26 -1.58 -4.98 -24.51
N LEU A 27 -2.23 -5.57 -25.50
CA LEU A 27 -2.43 -7.00 -25.56
C LEU A 27 -1.03 -7.61 -25.68
N TYR A 28 -0.35 -7.85 -24.58
CA TYR A 28 0.76 -8.76 -24.54
C TYR A 28 0.20 -10.15 -24.82
N PRO A 29 0.66 -10.84 -25.88
CA PRO A 29 0.37 -12.24 -26.01
C PRO A 29 0.96 -12.93 -24.76
N THR A 30 0.13 -13.59 -23.98
CA THR A 30 0.59 -14.60 -23.05
C THR A 30 1.54 -15.53 -23.81
N PRO A 31 2.80 -15.71 -23.40
CA PRO A 31 3.65 -16.68 -24.06
C PRO A 31 2.97 -18.03 -23.93
N ALA A 32 2.65 -18.62 -25.07
CA ALA A 32 2.22 -20.00 -25.14
C ALA A 32 3.25 -20.85 -24.38
N ARG A 33 2.80 -21.55 -23.36
CA ARG A 33 3.56 -22.62 -22.71
C ARG A 33 3.78 -23.70 -23.75
N GLY A 34 4.89 -23.63 -24.41
CA GLY A 34 5.37 -24.63 -25.35
C GLY A 34 6.86 -24.73 -25.28
N GLU A 35 7.27 -25.76 -24.69
CA GLU A 35 8.51 -26.54 -24.76
C GLU A 35 9.02 -26.89 -23.38
N THR A 36 8.99 -28.19 -23.11
CA THR A 36 9.61 -28.85 -21.98
C THR A 36 11.12 -28.78 -22.14
N ASP A 37 11.71 -27.63 -21.77
CA ASP A 37 13.12 -27.62 -21.40
C ASP A 37 13.21 -28.29 -20.04
N SER A 38 13.96 -29.38 -19.97
CA SER A 38 14.27 -30.08 -18.73
C SER A 38 15.22 -29.20 -17.89
N SER A 39 14.67 -28.12 -17.27
CA SER A 39 15.41 -27.37 -16.28
C SER A 39 15.80 -28.33 -15.15
N SER A 40 17.09 -28.40 -14.83
CA SER A 40 17.62 -29.26 -13.76
C SER A 40 17.06 -28.88 -12.38
N THR A 41 16.48 -27.69 -12.25
CA THR A 41 15.86 -27.13 -11.06
C THR A 41 14.36 -27.25 -11.12
N SER A 42 13.75 -27.85 -10.08
CA SER A 42 12.30 -27.87 -9.93
C SER A 42 11.91 -27.24 -8.59
N SER A 43 10.80 -26.50 -8.59
CA SER A 43 10.21 -25.89 -7.41
C SER A 43 8.76 -26.35 -7.28
N MET A 44 8.41 -26.95 -6.16
CA MET A 44 7.07 -27.46 -5.88
C MET A 44 6.47 -26.73 -4.65
N PRO A 45 5.58 -25.75 -4.84
CA PRO A 45 4.86 -25.13 -3.73
C PRO A 45 3.91 -26.13 -3.05
N LEU A 46 3.98 -26.24 -1.73
CA LEU A 46 3.09 -27.06 -0.93
C LEU A 46 1.90 -26.23 -0.43
N LYS A 47 0.99 -25.84 -1.33
CA LYS A 47 -0.11 -24.91 -1.04
C LYS A 47 -1.33 -25.56 -0.39
N SER A 48 -2.04 -26.39 -1.10
CA SER A 48 -3.32 -27.00 -0.69
C SER A 48 -3.15 -28.37 -0.05
N GLY A 49 -4.19 -28.87 0.63
CA GLY A 49 -4.23 -30.22 1.20
C GLY A 49 -3.42 -30.37 2.48
N TRP A 50 -3.28 -29.30 3.24
CA TRP A 50 -2.81 -29.35 4.62
C TRP A 50 -3.97 -29.70 5.54
N THR A 51 -3.63 -30.27 6.70
CA THR A 51 -4.54 -30.43 7.83
C THR A 51 -3.91 -29.83 9.08
N VAL A 52 -4.73 -29.19 9.93
CA VAL A 52 -4.28 -28.44 11.10
C VAL A 52 -5.06 -28.84 12.35
N GLN A 53 -4.37 -29.08 13.47
CA GLN A 53 -5.03 -29.36 14.75
C GLN A 53 -4.17 -28.97 15.95
N SER A 54 -4.81 -28.63 17.05
CA SER A 54 -4.16 -28.30 18.32
C SER A 54 -3.53 -29.55 18.98
N ASP A 55 -2.30 -29.40 19.46
CA ASP A 55 -1.61 -30.46 20.21
C ASP A 55 -2.35 -30.84 21.53
N CYS A 56 -3.00 -29.86 22.16
CA CYS A 56 -3.82 -30.12 23.35
C CYS A 56 -5.01 -31.05 23.10
N LYS A 57 -5.43 -31.21 21.85
CA LYS A 57 -6.50 -32.17 21.48
C LYS A 57 -5.95 -33.54 21.10
N ILE A 58 -4.77 -33.60 20.50
CA ILE A 58 -4.27 -34.83 19.90
C ILE A 58 -3.08 -35.46 20.63
N HIS A 59 -2.36 -34.64 21.45
CA HIS A 59 -1.12 -35.06 22.10
C HIS A 59 -0.16 -35.72 21.11
N GLY A 60 0.18 -35.00 20.05
CA GLY A 60 0.84 -35.49 18.86
C GLY A 60 2.29 -35.92 19.12
N ASP A 61 2.71 -36.94 18.38
CA ASP A 61 4.10 -37.36 18.27
C ASP A 61 4.55 -37.06 16.83
N GLY A 62 5.45 -36.07 16.65
CA GLY A 62 5.88 -35.61 15.32
C GLY A 62 6.47 -36.72 14.45
N ALA A 63 7.17 -37.73 15.09
CA ALA A 63 7.67 -38.86 14.33
C ALA A 63 6.54 -39.73 13.76
N LYS A 64 5.45 -39.89 14.49
CA LYS A 64 4.27 -40.63 14.00
C LYS A 64 3.43 -39.76 13.04
N LEU A 65 3.19 -38.48 13.37
CA LEU A 65 2.38 -37.61 12.57
C LEU A 65 2.99 -37.34 11.18
N SER A 66 4.30 -37.41 11.03
CA SER A 66 4.99 -37.29 9.76
C SER A 66 5.11 -38.60 8.97
N THR A 67 4.22 -39.57 9.18
CA THR A 67 4.13 -40.82 8.40
C THR A 67 2.78 -40.96 7.71
N SER A 68 2.70 -41.78 6.65
CA SER A 68 1.46 -42.00 5.86
C SER A 68 0.32 -42.63 6.66
N GLY A 69 0.62 -43.34 7.77
CA GLY A 69 -0.39 -44.02 8.62
C GLY A 69 -1.06 -43.13 9.67
N ALA A 70 -0.69 -41.85 9.79
CA ALA A 70 -1.25 -40.98 10.80
C ALA A 70 -2.71 -40.59 10.46
N GLN A 71 -3.58 -40.71 11.48
CA GLN A 71 -4.99 -40.35 11.37
C GLN A 71 -5.17 -38.84 11.54
N THR A 72 -5.96 -38.24 10.67
CA THR A 72 -6.27 -36.79 10.69
C THR A 72 -7.78 -36.53 10.66
N GLU A 73 -8.58 -37.49 11.11
CA GLU A 73 -10.02 -37.29 11.25
C GLU A 73 -10.31 -36.16 12.25
N GLY A 74 -11.21 -35.23 11.88
CA GLY A 74 -11.55 -34.07 12.69
C GLY A 74 -10.50 -32.93 12.71
N TRP A 75 -9.47 -33.01 11.86
CA TRP A 75 -8.56 -31.90 11.65
C TRP A 75 -9.14 -30.86 10.69
N TYR A 76 -8.81 -29.58 10.88
CA TYR A 76 -9.19 -28.52 9.94
C TYR A 76 -8.44 -28.71 8.63
N SER A 77 -9.13 -28.56 7.50
CA SER A 77 -8.49 -28.47 6.18
C SER A 77 -7.90 -27.07 5.98
N ALA A 78 -6.70 -26.99 5.43
CA ALA A 78 -6.01 -25.73 5.25
C ALA A 78 -5.32 -25.60 3.88
N THR A 79 -5.15 -24.33 3.48
CA THR A 79 -4.24 -23.90 2.43
C THR A 79 -3.17 -23.03 3.09
N VAL A 80 -1.91 -23.33 2.85
CA VAL A 80 -0.75 -22.57 3.38
C VAL A 80 -0.23 -21.65 2.28
N PRO A 81 0.09 -20.38 2.59
CA PRO A 81 0.22 -19.76 3.93
C PRO A 81 -1.11 -19.52 4.66
N ALA A 82 -1.11 -19.75 5.96
CA ALA A 82 -2.23 -19.39 6.85
C ALA A 82 -1.80 -19.45 8.33
N THR A 83 -2.34 -18.56 9.15
CA THR A 83 -2.27 -18.62 10.60
C THR A 83 -3.29 -19.63 11.14
N VAL A 84 -3.16 -20.02 12.40
CA VAL A 84 -4.10 -20.95 13.04
C VAL A 84 -5.52 -20.37 13.04
N LEU A 85 -5.67 -19.12 13.47
CA LEU A 85 -6.98 -18.45 13.50
C LEU A 85 -7.58 -18.31 12.09
N ALA A 86 -6.77 -17.98 11.09
CA ALA A 86 -7.25 -17.92 9.71
C ALA A 86 -7.82 -19.26 9.23
N VAL A 87 -7.17 -20.39 9.59
CA VAL A 87 -7.66 -21.72 9.27
C VAL A 87 -9.00 -22.02 9.97
N GLN A 88 -9.13 -21.68 11.25
CA GLN A 88 -10.37 -21.88 12.02
C GLN A 88 -11.53 -21.03 11.47
N VAL A 89 -11.27 -19.78 11.14
CA VAL A 89 -12.26 -18.88 10.51
C VAL A 89 -12.69 -19.43 9.14
N ALA A 90 -11.75 -19.87 8.31
CA ALA A 90 -12.05 -20.48 7.01
C ALA A 90 -12.86 -21.77 7.13
N ALA A 91 -12.67 -22.52 8.21
CA ALA A 91 -13.44 -23.73 8.53
C ALA A 91 -14.84 -23.44 9.12
N GLY A 92 -15.16 -22.16 9.40
CA GLY A 92 -16.44 -21.73 9.97
C GLY A 92 -16.58 -21.96 11.48
N GLU A 93 -15.45 -22.20 12.20
CA GLU A 93 -15.44 -22.30 13.67
C GLU A 93 -15.91 -20.99 14.29
N PHE A 94 -15.44 -19.86 13.77
CA PHE A 94 -15.82 -18.53 14.19
C PHE A 94 -16.43 -17.76 13.01
N LYS A 95 -17.58 -17.14 13.24
CA LYS A 95 -18.34 -16.41 12.22
C LYS A 95 -18.36 -14.91 12.53
N ASP A 96 -18.40 -14.10 11.47
CA ASP A 96 -18.62 -12.65 11.52
C ASP A 96 -17.72 -11.94 12.54
N ILE A 97 -16.47 -12.39 12.70
CA ILE A 97 -15.55 -11.90 13.72
C ILE A 97 -15.21 -10.41 13.56
N PHE A 98 -15.46 -9.86 12.38
CA PHE A 98 -15.25 -8.45 12.05
C PHE A 98 -16.48 -7.55 12.32
N VAL A 99 -17.60 -8.12 12.82
CA VAL A 99 -18.81 -7.40 13.11
C VAL A 99 -18.91 -7.08 14.61
N GLY A 100 -19.06 -5.81 14.94
CA GLY A 100 -19.20 -5.38 16.32
C GLY A 100 -18.07 -5.89 17.21
N THR A 101 -18.39 -6.50 18.31
CA THR A 101 -17.42 -7.06 19.25
C THR A 101 -17.25 -8.59 19.15
N ASN A 102 -17.68 -9.20 18.05
CA ASN A 102 -17.70 -10.66 17.89
C ASN A 102 -16.30 -11.29 18.04
N LEU A 103 -15.23 -10.59 17.65
CA LEU A 103 -13.85 -11.06 17.86
C LEU A 103 -13.61 -11.42 19.35
N ARG A 104 -14.24 -10.70 20.29
CA ARG A 104 -14.11 -10.96 21.74
C ARG A 104 -14.75 -12.27 22.21
N SER A 105 -15.57 -12.90 21.37
CA SER A 105 -16.18 -14.20 21.67
C SER A 105 -15.22 -15.37 21.47
N ILE A 106 -14.08 -15.14 20.79
CA ILE A 106 -13.08 -16.18 20.56
C ILE A 106 -12.32 -16.42 21.87
N PRO A 107 -12.16 -17.69 22.32
CA PRO A 107 -11.38 -17.99 23.52
C PRO A 107 -9.97 -17.41 23.44
N GLY A 108 -9.49 -16.82 24.53
CA GLY A 108 -8.17 -16.21 24.60
C GLY A 108 -8.10 -14.74 24.17
N THR A 109 -9.24 -14.06 24.02
CA THR A 109 -9.32 -12.61 23.65
C THR A 109 -9.48 -11.65 24.84
N SER A 110 -9.23 -12.09 26.06
CA SER A 110 -9.38 -11.24 27.26
C SER A 110 -8.23 -10.24 27.45
N TYR A 111 -7.74 -9.66 26.35
CA TYR A 111 -6.77 -8.57 26.40
C TYR A 111 -7.47 -7.23 26.66
N PRO A 112 -6.86 -6.32 27.47
CA PRO A 112 -7.34 -4.96 27.59
C PRO A 112 -7.38 -4.28 26.21
N GLN A 113 -8.38 -3.45 26.00
CA GLN A 113 -8.39 -2.56 24.83
C GLN A 113 -7.34 -1.44 24.98
N GLY A 114 -6.76 -1.02 23.89
CA GLY A 114 -5.80 0.06 23.88
C GLY A 114 -4.39 -0.33 24.32
N GLU A 115 -4.18 -1.59 24.72
CA GLU A 115 -2.83 -2.08 25.00
C GLU A 115 -2.31 -2.92 23.82
N ASN A 116 -1.04 -2.71 23.47
CA ASN A 116 -0.39 -3.58 22.48
C ASN A 116 -0.25 -5.00 23.04
N PHE A 117 -1.06 -5.88 22.51
CA PHE A 117 -1.15 -7.29 22.94
C PHE A 117 0.13 -8.09 22.75
N SER A 118 1.03 -7.68 21.87
CA SER A 118 2.32 -8.33 21.66
C SER A 118 3.17 -8.26 22.93
N ASN A 119 2.93 -7.24 23.78
CA ASN A 119 3.60 -7.06 25.07
C ASN A 119 2.96 -7.89 26.20
N LEU A 120 1.84 -8.55 25.96
CA LEU A 120 1.07 -9.26 26.99
C LEU A 120 1.19 -10.79 26.81
N ASP A 121 1.20 -11.50 27.91
CA ASP A 121 1.06 -12.98 27.88
C ASP A 121 -0.33 -13.37 27.37
N MET A 122 -0.41 -14.48 26.66
CA MET A 122 -1.69 -15.08 26.36
C MET A 122 -2.46 -15.42 27.64
N PRO A 123 -3.78 -15.18 27.70
CA PRO A 123 -4.63 -15.62 28.83
C PRO A 123 -4.42 -17.10 29.16
N ALA A 124 -4.53 -17.47 30.44
CA ALA A 124 -4.24 -18.82 30.90
C ALA A 124 -5.15 -19.89 30.28
N ASP A 125 -6.35 -19.49 29.90
CA ASP A 125 -7.39 -20.33 29.27
C ASP A 125 -7.31 -20.30 27.73
N SER A 126 -6.35 -19.59 27.13
CA SER A 126 -6.23 -19.50 25.69
C SER A 126 -5.87 -20.85 25.06
N PRO A 127 -6.63 -21.35 24.07
CA PRO A 127 -6.31 -22.59 23.35
C PRO A 127 -5.05 -22.44 22.48
N TYR A 128 -4.57 -21.22 22.27
CA TYR A 128 -3.40 -20.91 21.47
C TYR A 128 -2.09 -20.94 22.27
N ARG A 129 -2.15 -21.21 23.56
CA ARG A 129 -0.97 -21.55 24.37
C ARG A 129 -0.39 -22.93 24.02
N CYS A 130 -1.19 -23.79 23.40
CA CYS A 130 -0.77 -25.08 22.88
C CYS A 130 0.00 -24.94 21.58
N GLY A 131 0.87 -25.90 21.28
CA GLY A 131 1.39 -26.10 19.94
C GLY A 131 0.26 -26.47 18.97
N TRP A 132 0.43 -26.10 17.71
CA TRP A 132 -0.50 -26.44 16.64
C TRP A 132 0.23 -27.15 15.51
N TRP A 133 -0.27 -28.33 15.14
CA TRP A 133 0.26 -29.17 14.09
C TRP A 133 -0.30 -28.80 12.72
N TYR A 134 0.60 -28.57 11.77
CA TYR A 134 0.33 -28.50 10.34
C TYR A 134 0.87 -29.77 9.69
N ARG A 135 0.05 -30.53 8.97
CA ARG A 135 0.45 -31.81 8.34
C ARG A 135 0.11 -31.78 6.86
N LYS A 136 1.07 -32.25 6.03
CA LYS A 136 0.93 -32.30 4.57
C LYS A 136 1.54 -33.58 4.01
N ALA A 137 0.73 -34.41 3.32
CA ALA A 137 1.21 -35.47 2.46
C ALA A 137 1.43 -34.96 1.02
N PHE A 138 2.51 -35.39 0.39
CA PHE A 138 2.85 -34.97 -0.98
C PHE A 138 3.72 -36.04 -1.67
N ASN A 139 3.75 -36.02 -3.02
CA ASN A 139 4.52 -36.94 -3.83
C ASN A 139 5.62 -36.20 -4.60
N VAL A 140 6.75 -36.84 -4.75
CA VAL A 140 7.87 -36.37 -5.59
C VAL A 140 8.11 -37.41 -6.66
N SER A 141 8.31 -37.02 -7.90
CA SER A 141 8.53 -37.95 -9.02
C SER A 141 9.78 -38.82 -8.79
N ALA A 142 9.71 -40.09 -9.17
CA ALA A 142 10.86 -40.96 -9.21
C ALA A 142 11.96 -40.48 -10.18
N THR A 143 11.62 -39.65 -11.17
CA THR A 143 12.61 -39.05 -12.09
C THR A 143 13.52 -38.03 -11.43
N GLU A 144 13.21 -37.59 -10.21
CA GLU A 144 13.99 -36.66 -9.43
C GLU A 144 15.11 -37.32 -8.59
N HIS A 145 15.28 -38.67 -8.69
CA HIS A 145 16.37 -39.35 -8.02
C HIS A 145 17.74 -38.77 -8.38
N GLY A 146 18.59 -38.59 -7.38
CA GLY A 146 19.96 -38.10 -7.52
C GLY A 146 20.08 -36.57 -7.42
N LYS A 147 18.97 -35.84 -7.30
CA LYS A 147 18.95 -34.40 -7.00
C LYS A 147 19.18 -34.13 -5.51
N THR A 148 19.59 -32.90 -5.21
CA THR A 148 19.62 -32.34 -3.86
C THR A 148 18.29 -31.66 -3.57
N PHE A 149 17.66 -31.96 -2.44
CA PHE A 149 16.35 -31.43 -2.07
C PHE A 149 16.41 -30.50 -0.88
N TRP A 150 15.67 -29.39 -0.99
CA TRP A 150 15.58 -28.35 0.02
C TRP A 150 14.13 -28.10 0.40
N MET A 151 13.82 -28.23 1.70
CA MET A 151 12.54 -27.80 2.24
C MET A 151 12.67 -26.35 2.71
N ARG A 152 11.98 -25.45 2.02
CA ARG A 152 12.02 -24.00 2.31
C ARG A 152 10.73 -23.55 2.97
N PHE A 153 10.87 -22.78 4.06
CA PHE A 153 9.79 -22.08 4.75
C PHE A 153 10.04 -20.58 4.62
N GLY A 154 9.11 -19.85 3.99
CA GLY A 154 9.20 -18.41 3.77
C GLY A 154 8.88 -17.56 5.00
N GLY A 155 8.23 -18.16 6.00
CA GLY A 155 7.91 -17.51 7.27
C GLY A 155 7.13 -18.44 8.20
N ILE A 156 7.58 -18.53 9.45
CA ILE A 156 6.91 -19.27 10.54
C ILE A 156 6.80 -18.32 11.74
N ASN A 157 5.62 -18.09 12.25
CA ASN A 157 5.43 -17.29 13.45
C ASN A 157 4.95 -18.20 14.60
N TYR A 158 5.74 -18.45 15.62
CA TYR A 158 7.05 -17.89 15.90
C TYR A 158 8.15 -18.95 15.96
N ARG A 159 7.91 -20.10 16.66
CA ARG A 159 8.81 -21.24 16.72
C ARG A 159 8.17 -22.47 16.09
N ALA A 160 8.99 -23.41 15.68
CA ALA A 160 8.46 -24.69 15.21
C ALA A 160 9.42 -25.87 15.42
N ASP A 161 8.83 -27.03 15.63
CA ASP A 161 9.45 -28.33 15.42
C ASP A 161 9.02 -28.87 14.06
N VAL A 162 9.99 -29.34 13.25
CA VAL A 162 9.75 -29.76 11.87
C VAL A 162 10.15 -31.22 11.67
N TRP A 163 9.24 -32.02 11.10
CA TRP A 163 9.39 -33.46 10.88
C TRP A 163 9.08 -33.83 9.44
N LEU A 164 9.89 -34.71 8.86
CA LEU A 164 9.67 -35.30 7.54
C LEU A 164 9.88 -36.80 7.58
N ASN A 165 8.90 -37.59 7.12
CA ASN A 165 8.98 -39.05 7.00
C ASN A 165 9.44 -39.76 8.31
N GLY A 166 8.95 -39.31 9.46
CA GLY A 166 9.25 -39.85 10.76
C GLY A 166 10.54 -39.29 11.39
N GLN A 167 11.28 -38.42 10.74
CA GLN A 167 12.53 -37.85 11.26
C GLN A 167 12.39 -36.35 11.52
N LYS A 168 12.88 -35.90 12.68
CA LYS A 168 12.98 -34.48 13.02
C LYS A 168 14.09 -33.85 12.18
N ILE A 169 13.78 -32.79 11.41
CA ILE A 169 14.73 -32.07 10.58
C ILE A 169 15.16 -30.74 11.20
N ALA A 170 14.34 -30.19 12.10
CA ALA A 170 14.67 -29.01 12.90
C ALA A 170 13.80 -28.96 14.15
N ASP A 171 14.28 -28.29 15.18
CA ASP A 171 13.55 -28.04 16.43
C ASP A 171 13.29 -26.55 16.65
N SER A 172 12.49 -26.23 17.67
CA SER A 172 12.08 -24.88 18.01
C SER A 172 13.21 -23.97 18.53
N ALA A 173 14.40 -24.52 18.83
CA ALA A 173 15.59 -23.72 19.09
C ALA A 173 16.27 -23.26 17.79
N GLN A 174 16.15 -24.05 16.73
CA GLN A 174 16.68 -23.73 15.41
C GLN A 174 15.69 -22.86 14.59
N VAL A 175 14.39 -23.14 14.76
CA VAL A 175 13.30 -22.42 14.06
C VAL A 175 12.65 -21.45 15.03
N GLN A 176 13.11 -20.21 15.01
CA GLN A 176 12.53 -19.08 15.76
C GLN A 176 12.75 -17.76 15.01
N GLY A 177 11.74 -16.90 15.06
CA GLY A 177 11.77 -15.60 14.41
C GLY A 177 10.82 -15.50 13.23
N ALA A 178 9.81 -14.64 13.36
CA ALA A 178 8.68 -14.49 12.43
C ALA A 178 9.11 -14.19 10.98
N TYR A 179 10.17 -13.39 10.79
CA TYR A 179 10.61 -12.90 9.50
C TYR A 179 11.85 -13.62 8.94
N ARG A 180 12.15 -14.79 9.46
CA ARG A 180 13.24 -15.65 8.95
C ARG A 180 12.74 -16.58 7.85
N THR A 181 13.58 -16.78 6.85
CA THR A 181 13.43 -17.86 5.87
C THR A 181 14.33 -19.02 6.27
N TYR A 182 13.79 -20.22 6.23
CA TYR A 182 14.53 -21.45 6.56
C TYR A 182 14.64 -22.34 5.34
N GLU A 183 15.83 -22.90 5.09
CA GLU A 183 16.06 -23.93 4.09
C GLU A 183 16.76 -25.11 4.73
N PHE A 184 16.18 -26.29 4.67
CA PHE A 184 16.73 -27.52 5.20
C PHE A 184 17.04 -28.50 4.07
N ASN A 185 18.28 -29.03 4.04
CA ASN A 185 18.62 -30.09 3.13
C ASN A 185 17.97 -31.40 3.59
N VAL A 186 16.99 -31.86 2.84
CA VAL A 186 16.20 -33.06 3.14
C VAL A 186 16.51 -34.24 2.22
N THR A 187 17.57 -34.17 1.44
CA THR A 187 17.94 -35.15 0.41
C THR A 187 18.01 -36.59 0.94
N LYS A 188 18.53 -36.76 2.17
CA LYS A 188 18.68 -38.09 2.77
C LYS A 188 17.37 -38.66 3.36
N ILE A 189 16.36 -37.82 3.54
CA ILE A 189 15.09 -38.14 4.20
C ILE A 189 13.96 -38.28 3.21
N LEU A 190 14.00 -37.45 2.15
CA LEU A 190 13.00 -37.44 1.10
C LEU A 190 13.04 -38.74 0.30
N LYS A 191 11.88 -39.21 -0.14
CA LYS A 191 11.69 -40.44 -0.89
C LYS A 191 11.07 -40.16 -2.25
N PRO A 192 11.86 -39.91 -3.30
CA PRO A 192 11.32 -39.80 -4.66
C PRO A 192 10.64 -41.06 -5.10
N GLY A 193 9.47 -40.97 -5.72
CA GLY A 193 8.64 -42.11 -6.13
C GLY A 193 7.69 -42.67 -5.07
N GLU A 194 7.77 -42.17 -3.83
CA GLU A 194 6.89 -42.54 -2.72
C GLU A 194 6.13 -41.33 -2.18
N GLU A 195 5.11 -41.58 -1.36
CA GLU A 195 4.47 -40.54 -0.56
C GLU A 195 5.41 -40.05 0.53
N ASN A 196 5.55 -38.72 0.64
CA ASN A 196 6.28 -38.04 1.70
C ASN A 196 5.28 -37.29 2.60
N VAL A 197 5.60 -37.22 3.91
CA VAL A 197 4.73 -36.51 4.87
C VAL A 197 5.57 -35.53 5.69
N LEU A 198 5.20 -34.27 5.58
CA LEU A 198 5.73 -33.16 6.38
C LEU A 198 4.76 -32.88 7.54
N SER A 199 5.29 -32.74 8.76
CA SER A 199 4.55 -32.27 9.94
C SER A 199 5.34 -31.15 10.62
N VAL A 200 4.65 -30.07 10.97
CA VAL A 200 5.22 -28.88 11.60
C VAL A 200 4.38 -28.55 12.81
N GLU A 201 4.96 -28.56 13.99
CA GLU A 201 4.33 -28.05 15.20
C GLU A 201 4.77 -26.60 15.39
N THR A 202 3.81 -25.67 15.40
CA THR A 202 4.07 -24.24 15.55
C THR A 202 3.69 -23.77 16.96
N PHE A 203 4.45 -22.81 17.49
CA PHE A 203 4.24 -22.22 18.82
C PHE A 203 4.15 -20.71 18.70
N ALA A 204 3.18 -20.12 19.40
CA ALA A 204 2.95 -18.68 19.42
C ALA A 204 4.13 -17.90 20.02
N PRO A 205 4.30 -16.62 19.62
CA PRO A 205 5.29 -15.75 20.25
C PRO A 205 4.92 -15.41 21.70
N THR A 206 5.93 -15.29 22.55
CA THR A 206 5.85 -14.71 23.90
C THR A 206 6.07 -13.19 23.85
N PRO A 207 5.81 -12.42 24.92
CA PRO A 207 6.08 -10.98 24.95
C PRO A 207 7.55 -10.57 24.78
N THR A 208 8.47 -11.54 24.87
CA THR A 208 9.92 -11.30 24.68
C THR A 208 10.43 -11.86 23.37
N ASP A 209 9.53 -12.22 22.46
CA ASP A 209 9.85 -12.70 21.12
C ASP A 209 9.65 -11.62 20.07
N LEU A 210 10.46 -11.67 19.00
CA LEU A 210 10.33 -10.80 17.83
C LEU A 210 9.29 -11.38 16.86
N GLY A 211 8.05 -11.45 17.33
CA GLY A 211 6.90 -11.95 16.57
C GLY A 211 6.39 -10.93 15.53
N ILE A 212 5.33 -11.34 14.83
CA ILE A 212 4.53 -10.39 14.04
C ILE A 212 3.77 -9.53 15.03
N ASN A 213 3.85 -8.23 14.83
CA ASN A 213 3.16 -7.25 15.63
C ASN A 213 1.99 -6.64 14.85
N TRP A 214 0.91 -6.34 15.57
CA TRP A 214 -0.14 -5.46 15.10
C TRP A 214 -0.03 -4.11 15.79
N VAL A 215 -0.41 -3.10 15.04
CA VAL A 215 -0.52 -1.75 15.52
C VAL A 215 -1.46 -1.66 16.72
N ASP A 216 -1.19 -0.75 17.62
CA ASP A 216 -1.85 -0.58 18.91
C ASP A 216 -3.30 -0.09 18.83
N TRP A 217 -3.75 0.36 17.64
CA TRP A 217 -5.16 0.73 17.40
C TRP A 217 -6.03 -0.40 16.85
N ASN A 218 -5.49 -1.60 16.63
CA ASN A 218 -6.25 -2.77 16.19
C ASN A 218 -6.47 -3.74 17.33
N PRO A 219 -7.61 -4.45 17.36
CA PRO A 219 -7.73 -5.59 18.25
C PRO A 219 -6.75 -6.69 17.81
N CYS A 220 -6.38 -7.53 18.78
CA CYS A 220 -5.43 -8.60 18.57
C CYS A 220 -6.09 -9.88 18.04
N PRO A 221 -5.52 -10.53 17.04
CA PRO A 221 -5.84 -11.93 16.79
C PRO A 221 -5.38 -12.78 17.98
N PRO A 222 -6.29 -13.58 18.61
CA PRO A 222 -5.99 -14.29 19.86
C PRO A 222 -4.92 -15.36 19.75
N ASP A 223 -4.62 -15.83 18.54
CA ASP A 223 -3.51 -16.76 18.24
C ASP A 223 -2.17 -16.05 18.06
N LYS A 224 -2.12 -14.71 18.14
CA LYS A 224 -0.94 -13.89 17.84
C LYS A 224 -0.32 -14.20 16.48
N ASP A 225 -1.15 -14.47 15.48
CA ASP A 225 -0.74 -14.86 14.12
C ASP A 225 0.19 -16.08 14.07
N MET A 226 0.06 -17.00 15.03
CA MET A 226 0.81 -18.25 15.04
C MET A 226 0.55 -19.08 13.80
N GLY A 227 1.60 -19.61 13.18
CA GLY A 227 1.44 -20.56 12.10
C GLY A 227 2.45 -20.43 10.95
N LEU A 228 2.13 -21.09 9.83
CA LEU A 228 2.88 -21.02 8.57
C LEU A 228 2.36 -19.84 7.74
N TRP A 229 2.74 -18.61 8.09
CA TRP A 229 2.26 -17.41 7.42
C TRP A 229 2.99 -17.11 6.10
N GLY A 230 4.16 -17.74 5.89
CA GLY A 230 4.91 -17.70 4.63
C GLY A 230 4.75 -18.99 3.80
N PRO A 231 5.12 -18.99 2.52
CA PRO A 231 5.00 -20.16 1.65
C PRO A 231 5.92 -21.31 2.10
N VAL A 232 5.46 -22.55 1.89
CA VAL A 232 6.28 -23.76 2.05
C VAL A 232 6.54 -24.35 0.67
N THR A 233 7.82 -24.59 0.34
CA THR A 233 8.23 -25.03 -0.99
C THR A 233 9.29 -26.12 -0.90
N LEU A 234 9.12 -27.19 -1.65
CA LEU A 234 10.18 -28.15 -1.92
C LEU A 234 10.92 -27.73 -3.19
N MET A 235 12.23 -27.54 -3.10
CA MET A 235 13.09 -27.23 -4.23
C MET A 235 14.04 -28.40 -4.50
N ALA A 236 14.38 -28.63 -5.77
CA ALA A 236 15.36 -29.62 -6.17
C ALA A 236 16.43 -28.95 -7.07
N SER A 237 17.69 -29.32 -6.85
CA SER A 237 18.86 -28.83 -7.59
C SER A 237 19.88 -29.94 -7.82
N GLY A 238 20.94 -29.65 -8.58
CA GLY A 238 22.16 -30.44 -8.55
C GLY A 238 23.00 -30.11 -7.29
N PRO A 239 24.29 -30.49 -7.31
CA PRO A 239 25.18 -30.37 -6.13
C PRO A 239 25.63 -28.95 -5.83
N VAL A 240 25.50 -28.02 -6.77
CA VAL A 240 25.80 -26.58 -6.55
C VAL A 240 24.51 -25.78 -6.70
N VAL A 241 24.21 -24.95 -5.70
CA VAL A 241 22.99 -24.13 -5.69
C VAL A 241 23.31 -22.67 -5.91
N VAL A 242 22.42 -21.97 -6.60
CA VAL A 242 22.44 -20.51 -6.81
C VAL A 242 21.36 -19.88 -5.95
N ARG A 243 21.69 -18.82 -5.20
CA ARG A 243 20.75 -18.13 -4.31
C ARG A 243 20.88 -16.62 -4.43
N SER A 244 19.80 -15.94 -4.08
CA SER A 244 19.73 -14.50 -3.89
C SER A 244 20.32 -13.66 -5.03
N PRO A 245 19.99 -13.96 -6.32
CA PRO A 245 20.44 -13.15 -7.44
C PRO A 245 19.98 -11.71 -7.27
N MET A 246 20.81 -10.74 -7.70
CA MET A 246 20.45 -9.33 -7.70
C MET A 246 21.13 -8.59 -8.84
N ALA A 247 20.51 -7.50 -9.29
CA ALA A 247 21.10 -6.51 -10.17
C ALA A 247 20.95 -5.11 -9.55
N THR A 248 22.02 -4.33 -9.61
CA THR A 248 22.01 -2.91 -9.22
C THR A 248 22.46 -2.05 -10.38
N THR A 249 21.92 -0.84 -10.45
CA THR A 249 22.23 0.13 -11.52
C THR A 249 22.94 1.34 -10.95
N HIS A 250 23.90 1.85 -11.69
CA HIS A 250 24.48 3.18 -11.51
C HIS A 250 24.39 3.97 -12.82
N PHE A 251 24.01 5.25 -12.73
CA PHE A 251 24.04 6.18 -13.85
C PHE A 251 25.24 7.13 -13.69
N PRO A 252 26.22 7.09 -14.61
CA PRO A 252 27.41 7.95 -14.53
C PRO A 252 27.12 9.46 -14.65
N ASP A 253 26.00 9.81 -15.25
CA ASP A 253 25.55 11.18 -15.46
C ASP A 253 24.01 11.28 -15.55
N ASP A 254 23.50 12.51 -15.47
CA ASP A 254 22.07 12.84 -15.48
C ASP A 254 21.38 12.66 -16.83
N SER A 255 22.13 12.36 -17.90
CA SER A 255 21.54 12.09 -19.22
C SER A 255 20.81 10.75 -19.29
N LEU A 256 21.08 9.83 -18.37
CA LEU A 256 20.56 8.45 -18.30
C LEU A 256 20.82 7.62 -19.57
N LYS A 257 21.72 8.10 -20.44
CA LYS A 257 22.03 7.44 -21.73
C LYS A 257 22.89 6.19 -21.56
N THR A 258 23.51 6.03 -20.41
CA THR A 258 24.33 4.86 -20.07
C THR A 258 23.94 4.39 -18.67
N ALA A 259 23.63 3.10 -18.52
CA ALA A 259 23.46 2.45 -17.24
C ALA A 259 24.61 1.44 -17.02
N GLU A 260 25.19 1.42 -15.87
CA GLU A 260 26.20 0.45 -15.43
C GLU A 260 25.54 -0.55 -14.49
N LEU A 261 25.45 -1.81 -14.92
CA LEU A 261 24.87 -2.89 -14.12
C LEU A 261 25.95 -3.65 -13.35
N THR A 262 25.68 -3.93 -12.09
CA THR A 262 26.39 -4.91 -11.29
C THR A 262 25.46 -6.04 -10.91
N VAL A 263 25.83 -7.29 -11.27
CA VAL A 263 25.06 -8.50 -10.99
C VAL A 263 25.78 -9.34 -9.94
N ARG A 264 25.03 -9.87 -8.96
CA ARG A 264 25.55 -10.74 -7.90
C ARG A 264 24.64 -11.93 -7.67
N ALA A 265 25.22 -13.04 -7.24
CA ALA A 265 24.51 -14.18 -6.68
C ALA A 265 25.41 -14.95 -5.72
N ASP A 266 24.80 -15.63 -4.76
CA ASP A 266 25.51 -16.56 -3.88
C ASP A 266 25.46 -17.95 -4.52
N VAL A 267 26.62 -18.63 -4.55
CA VAL A 267 26.79 -19.98 -5.09
C VAL A 267 27.36 -20.87 -3.99
N THR A 268 26.66 -21.97 -3.71
CA THR A 268 27.05 -22.89 -2.62
C THR A 268 27.30 -24.29 -3.17
N ASN A 269 28.48 -24.83 -2.90
CA ASN A 269 28.78 -26.25 -3.08
C ASN A 269 28.18 -27.05 -1.92
N THR A 270 27.24 -27.94 -2.20
CA THR A 270 26.56 -28.75 -1.17
C THR A 270 27.23 -30.11 -0.94
N THR A 271 28.36 -30.36 -1.62
CA THR A 271 29.09 -31.62 -1.51
C THR A 271 30.23 -31.54 -0.49
N ASP A 272 30.83 -32.68 -0.17
CA ASP A 272 31.98 -32.83 0.73
C ASP A 272 33.35 -32.80 0.02
N HIS A 273 33.38 -32.40 -1.26
CA HIS A 273 34.60 -32.27 -2.09
C HIS A 273 34.58 -30.99 -2.93
N PRO A 274 35.75 -30.47 -3.33
CA PRO A 274 35.81 -29.31 -4.19
C PRO A 274 35.12 -29.54 -5.53
N THR A 275 34.48 -28.47 -6.06
CA THR A 275 33.72 -28.51 -7.30
C THR A 275 34.13 -27.33 -8.19
N GLU A 276 34.24 -27.58 -9.48
CA GLU A 276 34.51 -26.57 -10.50
C GLU A 276 33.32 -26.47 -11.46
N GLY A 277 33.04 -25.26 -11.97
CA GLY A 277 31.99 -24.99 -12.92
C GLY A 277 32.00 -23.57 -13.43
N ARG A 278 30.88 -23.14 -13.94
CA ARG A 278 30.70 -21.75 -14.42
C ARG A 278 29.39 -21.22 -13.92
N LEU A 279 29.42 -20.00 -13.40
CA LEU A 279 28.19 -19.22 -13.25
C LEU A 279 27.98 -18.43 -14.54
N GLU A 280 26.87 -18.65 -15.20
CA GLU A 280 26.51 -17.98 -16.44
C GLU A 280 25.04 -17.62 -16.50
N GLY A 281 24.67 -16.75 -17.41
CA GLY A 281 23.28 -16.37 -17.62
C GLY A 281 23.11 -15.10 -18.43
N THR A 282 21.96 -14.45 -18.24
CA THR A 282 21.62 -13.19 -18.91
C THR A 282 21.09 -12.16 -17.93
N ALA A 283 21.50 -10.91 -18.10
CA ALA A 283 20.95 -9.76 -17.39
C ALA A 283 20.51 -8.71 -18.43
N ALA A 284 19.21 -8.36 -18.47
CA ALA A 284 18.65 -7.49 -19.49
C ALA A 284 19.02 -7.93 -20.93
N GLY A 285 19.03 -9.25 -21.20
CA GLY A 285 19.42 -9.84 -22.47
C GLY A 285 20.94 -9.92 -22.71
N ILE A 286 21.78 -9.42 -21.81
CA ILE A 286 23.22 -9.42 -21.91
C ILE A 286 23.78 -10.72 -21.34
N VAL A 287 24.54 -11.46 -22.14
CA VAL A 287 25.19 -12.70 -21.70
C VAL A 287 26.39 -12.40 -20.81
N ILE A 288 26.44 -13.07 -19.65
CA ILE A 288 27.53 -13.01 -18.67
C ILE A 288 27.97 -14.44 -18.31
N SER A 289 29.25 -14.66 -18.07
CA SER A 289 29.77 -15.97 -17.69
C SER A 289 31.16 -15.85 -17.10
N GLN A 290 31.43 -16.55 -15.98
CA GLN A 290 32.79 -16.69 -15.44
C GLN A 290 32.98 -18.05 -14.78
N PRO A 291 34.25 -18.60 -14.79
CA PRO A 291 34.54 -19.83 -14.07
C PRO A 291 34.47 -19.60 -12.56
N VAL A 292 34.06 -20.64 -11.84
CA VAL A 292 33.93 -20.64 -10.38
C VAL A 292 34.43 -21.97 -9.83
N THR A 293 35.37 -21.89 -8.88
CA THR A 293 35.84 -23.05 -8.06
C THR A 293 35.34 -22.84 -6.64
N LEU A 294 34.77 -23.87 -6.04
CA LEU A 294 34.22 -23.88 -4.69
C LEU A 294 34.81 -25.03 -3.89
N ASP A 295 35.28 -24.77 -2.70
CA ASP A 295 35.67 -25.81 -1.75
C ASP A 295 34.46 -26.60 -1.24
N ALA A 296 34.66 -27.73 -0.55
CA ALA A 296 33.59 -28.50 0.05
C ALA A 296 32.77 -27.67 1.03
N GLY A 297 31.47 -27.57 0.79
CA GLY A 297 30.54 -26.79 1.62
C GLY A 297 30.70 -25.26 1.51
N GLU A 298 31.53 -24.75 0.61
CA GLU A 298 31.75 -23.30 0.45
C GLU A 298 30.57 -22.59 -0.14
N THR A 299 30.26 -21.42 0.42
CA THR A 299 29.38 -20.39 -0.20
C THR A 299 30.22 -19.19 -0.61
N LYS A 300 30.09 -18.77 -1.87
CA LYS A 300 30.81 -17.64 -2.44
C LYS A 300 29.86 -16.70 -3.16
N THR A 301 29.94 -15.39 -2.86
CA THR A 301 29.21 -14.38 -3.65
C THR A 301 30.00 -14.10 -4.93
N ILE A 302 29.39 -14.38 -6.07
CA ILE A 302 29.95 -14.14 -7.40
C ILE A 302 29.43 -12.80 -7.89
N THR A 303 30.36 -11.95 -8.41
CA THR A 303 30.03 -10.61 -8.90
C THR A 303 30.44 -10.45 -10.35
N PHE A 304 29.52 -9.97 -11.18
CA PHE A 304 29.78 -9.46 -12.52
C PHE A 304 29.64 -7.94 -12.49
N ALA A 305 30.73 -7.23 -12.69
CA ALA A 305 30.79 -5.78 -12.64
C ALA A 305 31.30 -5.18 -13.96
N PRO A 306 30.90 -3.95 -14.31
CA PRO A 306 31.22 -3.32 -15.61
C PRO A 306 32.71 -3.17 -15.88
N GLU A 307 33.56 -3.20 -14.84
CA GLU A 307 35.03 -3.14 -14.94
C GLU A 307 35.57 -4.38 -15.63
N ASN A 308 35.02 -5.55 -15.35
CA ASN A 308 35.45 -6.83 -15.91
C ASN A 308 34.51 -7.33 -17.03
N PHE A 309 33.30 -6.81 -17.10
CA PHE A 309 32.23 -7.16 -18.05
C PHE A 309 31.72 -5.90 -18.73
N SER A 310 32.51 -5.34 -19.68
CA SER A 310 32.18 -4.04 -20.30
C SER A 310 30.83 -4.00 -21.01
N GLN A 311 30.25 -5.14 -21.40
CA GLN A 311 28.93 -5.27 -21.96
C GLN A 311 27.83 -4.90 -20.95
N LEU A 312 28.09 -4.90 -19.63
CA LEU A 312 27.15 -4.45 -18.60
C LEU A 312 27.02 -2.91 -18.55
N ARG A 313 27.72 -2.17 -19.42
CA ARG A 313 27.47 -0.75 -19.73
C ARG A 313 26.43 -0.64 -20.82
N ILE A 314 25.17 -0.55 -20.43
CA ILE A 314 24.03 -0.52 -21.36
C ILE A 314 23.85 0.89 -21.91
N LYS A 315 23.79 1.01 -23.23
CA LYS A 315 23.49 2.26 -23.92
C LYS A 315 22.00 2.39 -24.16
N ASN A 316 21.44 3.61 -23.89
CA ASN A 316 20.03 3.93 -24.00
C ASN A 316 19.14 2.86 -23.32
N PRO A 317 19.33 2.62 -22.00
CA PRO A 317 18.58 1.61 -21.27
C PRO A 317 17.09 1.93 -21.21
N ARG A 318 16.25 0.90 -21.03
CA ARG A 318 14.85 1.10 -20.63
C ARG A 318 14.82 1.39 -19.13
N VAL A 319 14.67 2.66 -18.77
CA VAL A 319 14.75 3.11 -17.37
C VAL A 319 13.41 2.88 -16.68
N TRP A 320 13.45 2.28 -15.49
CA TRP A 320 12.29 2.16 -14.62
C TRP A 320 12.05 3.47 -13.87
N TRP A 321 10.82 3.94 -13.88
CA TRP A 321 10.37 5.13 -13.18
C TRP A 321 9.18 4.83 -12.28
N PRO A 322 8.96 5.60 -11.20
CA PRO A 322 7.68 5.58 -10.49
C PRO A 322 6.52 5.92 -11.41
N ALA A 323 5.33 5.44 -11.07
CA ALA A 323 4.09 5.81 -11.74
C ALA A 323 3.96 7.34 -11.85
N ASP A 324 3.20 7.80 -12.82
CA ASP A 324 2.93 9.20 -13.16
C ASP A 324 4.12 9.99 -13.74
N VAL A 325 5.37 9.59 -13.51
CA VAL A 325 6.56 10.31 -14.02
C VAL A 325 7.30 9.58 -15.12
N GLY A 326 6.94 8.34 -15.41
CA GLY A 326 7.52 7.57 -16.51
C GLY A 326 7.05 6.12 -16.56
N ALA A 327 7.58 5.37 -17.54
CA ALA A 327 7.33 3.93 -17.65
C ALA A 327 8.16 3.15 -16.60
N HIS A 328 7.68 1.98 -16.21
CA HIS A 328 8.32 1.11 -15.23
C HIS A 328 8.65 -0.28 -15.79
N PRO A 329 9.48 -0.36 -16.88
CA PRO A 329 9.83 -1.62 -17.50
C PRO A 329 10.67 -2.49 -16.57
N LEU A 330 10.36 -3.78 -16.55
CA LEU A 330 11.16 -4.77 -15.85
C LEU A 330 12.03 -5.55 -16.84
N GLU A 331 13.27 -5.83 -16.41
CA GLU A 331 14.24 -6.65 -17.12
C GLU A 331 14.37 -8.00 -16.41
N ALA A 332 14.72 -9.04 -17.16
CA ALA A 332 14.98 -10.35 -16.60
C ALA A 332 16.48 -10.52 -16.25
N LEU A 333 16.74 -11.13 -15.10
CA LEU A 333 18.03 -11.69 -14.71
C LEU A 333 17.85 -13.19 -14.51
N THR A 334 18.55 -14.00 -15.31
CA THR A 334 18.62 -15.46 -15.14
C THR A 334 20.08 -15.85 -14.94
N LEU A 335 20.37 -16.56 -13.87
CA LEU A 335 21.69 -17.10 -13.57
C LEU A 335 21.60 -18.60 -13.32
N ARG A 336 22.52 -19.36 -13.94
CA ARG A 336 22.64 -20.80 -13.78
C ARG A 336 24.07 -21.22 -13.50
N PHE A 337 24.23 -22.21 -12.66
CA PHE A 337 25.53 -22.84 -12.45
C PHE A 337 25.64 -24.08 -13.33
N VAL A 338 26.66 -24.13 -14.19
CA VAL A 338 26.89 -25.24 -15.13
C VAL A 338 28.17 -25.96 -14.72
N MET A 339 28.09 -27.27 -14.59
CA MET A 339 29.20 -28.16 -14.34
C MET A 339 29.06 -29.43 -15.20
N ASP A 340 30.14 -29.93 -15.70
CA ASP A 340 30.24 -31.13 -16.58
C ASP A 340 29.19 -31.09 -17.73
N GLY A 341 28.95 -29.87 -18.27
CA GLY A 341 28.01 -29.64 -19.36
C GLY A 341 26.52 -29.70 -18.95
N SER A 342 26.21 -29.83 -17.68
CA SER A 342 24.86 -29.89 -17.14
C SER A 342 24.57 -28.72 -16.19
N VAL A 343 23.34 -28.23 -16.17
CA VAL A 343 22.88 -27.18 -15.26
C VAL A 343 22.65 -27.81 -13.86
N SER A 344 23.34 -27.31 -12.85
CA SER A 344 23.16 -27.73 -11.47
C SER A 344 22.00 -27.01 -10.79
N ASP A 345 21.92 -25.69 -10.93
CA ASP A 345 20.81 -24.87 -10.40
C ASP A 345 20.63 -23.63 -11.30
N GLU A 346 19.42 -23.11 -11.33
CA GLU A 346 19.06 -21.90 -12.07
C GLU A 346 18.11 -21.05 -11.23
N GLN A 347 18.35 -19.73 -11.23
CA GLN A 347 17.48 -18.74 -10.57
C GLN A 347 17.17 -17.60 -11.52
N SER A 348 15.93 -17.15 -11.51
CA SER A 348 15.46 -16.02 -12.32
C SER A 348 14.70 -15.02 -11.46
N ILE A 349 14.96 -13.74 -11.68
CA ILE A 349 14.24 -12.61 -11.08
C ILE A 349 13.96 -11.54 -12.14
N HIS A 350 13.04 -10.63 -11.80
CA HIS A 350 12.89 -9.38 -12.51
C HIS A 350 13.52 -8.23 -11.72
N PHE A 351 14.02 -7.22 -12.43
CA PHE A 351 14.58 -6.00 -11.82
C PHE A 351 14.32 -4.80 -12.72
N GLY A 352 14.35 -3.59 -12.17
CA GLY A 352 14.28 -2.35 -12.94
C GLY A 352 15.66 -1.70 -13.08
N ILE A 353 15.99 -1.19 -14.26
CA ILE A 353 17.18 -0.35 -14.45
C ILE A 353 16.87 1.02 -13.87
N ARG A 354 17.29 1.27 -12.64
CA ARG A 354 17.07 2.52 -11.91
C ARG A 354 18.10 2.74 -10.81
N GLU A 355 18.33 3.97 -10.43
CA GLU A 355 19.12 4.37 -9.27
C GLU A 355 18.26 5.19 -8.30
N VAL A 356 18.31 4.86 -7.01
CA VAL A 356 17.70 5.65 -5.95
C VAL A 356 18.78 6.18 -5.04
N THR A 357 18.77 7.49 -4.84
CA THR A 357 19.64 8.17 -3.89
C THR A 357 18.84 9.02 -2.91
N SER A 358 19.40 9.40 -1.80
CA SER A 358 18.81 10.37 -0.89
C SER A 358 19.86 11.24 -0.25
N GLU A 359 19.48 12.47 0.08
CA GLU A 359 20.29 13.44 0.78
C GLU A 359 19.50 14.13 1.89
N ILE A 360 20.19 14.63 2.91
CA ILE A 360 19.58 15.54 3.87
C ILE A 360 19.82 16.96 3.36
N THR A 361 18.75 17.67 3.06
CA THR A 361 18.81 19.05 2.55
C THR A 361 19.40 20.02 3.58
N ALA A 362 19.75 21.21 3.16
CA ALA A 362 20.22 22.28 4.07
C ALA A 362 19.20 22.66 5.16
N LYS A 363 17.91 22.30 4.98
CA LYS A 363 16.83 22.49 5.95
C LYS A 363 16.67 21.26 6.89
N GLY A 364 17.52 20.25 6.79
CA GLY A 364 17.49 19.04 7.61
C GLY A 364 16.48 17.98 7.16
N SER A 365 15.86 18.13 6.00
CA SER A 365 14.84 17.21 5.47
C SER A 365 15.44 16.21 4.50
N ARG A 366 15.05 14.95 4.58
CA ARG A 366 15.47 13.92 3.62
C ARG A 366 14.75 14.10 2.30
N LEU A 367 15.51 14.26 1.24
CA LEU A 367 15.03 14.33 -0.14
C LEU A 367 15.45 13.06 -0.88
N PHE A 368 14.49 12.37 -1.48
CA PHE A 368 14.74 11.24 -2.37
C PHE A 368 14.89 11.70 -3.81
N ARG A 369 15.77 11.00 -4.53
CA ARG A 369 15.93 11.13 -5.98
C ARG A 369 15.80 9.76 -6.61
N VAL A 370 15.02 9.68 -7.69
CA VAL A 370 14.95 8.51 -8.55
C VAL A 370 15.55 8.92 -9.89
N ASN A 371 16.57 8.14 -10.34
CA ASN A 371 17.28 8.44 -11.58
C ASN A 371 17.78 9.90 -11.62
N GLN A 372 18.34 10.34 -10.48
CA GLN A 372 18.89 11.70 -10.23
C GLN A 372 17.83 12.83 -10.14
N HIS A 373 16.57 12.59 -10.48
CA HIS A 373 15.49 13.57 -10.34
C HIS A 373 14.92 13.58 -8.91
N PRO A 374 14.74 14.74 -8.28
CA PRO A 374 14.05 14.83 -6.99
C PRO A 374 12.61 14.38 -7.14
N ILE A 375 12.06 13.78 -6.09
CA ILE A 375 10.67 13.37 -6.06
C ILE A 375 10.03 13.72 -4.72
N LEU A 376 8.86 14.36 -4.76
CA LEU A 376 8.03 14.54 -3.57
C LEU A 376 7.36 13.20 -3.25
N ILE A 377 7.67 12.64 -2.08
CA ILE A 377 6.96 11.45 -1.61
C ILE A 377 5.53 11.82 -1.24
N ARG A 378 4.56 11.21 -1.91
CA ARG A 378 3.13 11.28 -1.61
C ARG A 378 2.67 9.86 -1.36
N GLY A 379 2.52 9.50 -0.10
CA GLY A 379 2.28 8.12 0.25
C GLY A 379 1.35 7.93 1.42
N ALA A 380 1.14 6.65 1.76
CA ALA A 380 0.37 6.29 2.94
C ALA A 380 0.92 5.01 3.59
N GLY A 381 0.63 4.86 4.89
CA GLY A 381 0.99 3.70 5.69
C GLY A 381 0.13 2.50 5.34
N TRP A 382 0.73 1.33 5.26
CA TRP A 382 0.09 0.08 4.87
C TRP A 382 -0.05 -0.88 6.04
N THR A 383 -1.17 -1.55 6.12
CA THR A 383 -1.37 -2.68 7.03
C THR A 383 -1.93 -3.89 6.28
N GLN A 384 -1.44 -5.07 6.65
CA GLN A 384 -1.94 -6.36 6.14
C GLN A 384 -3.32 -6.69 6.73
N ASP A 385 -4.00 -7.66 6.14
CA ASP A 385 -5.18 -8.28 6.76
C ASP A 385 -4.83 -8.84 8.15
N MET A 386 -5.68 -8.59 9.15
CA MET A 386 -5.43 -8.96 10.56
C MET A 386 -5.18 -10.47 10.77
N LEU A 387 -5.64 -11.31 9.86
CA LEU A 387 -5.40 -12.77 9.91
C LEU A 387 -4.30 -13.20 8.94
N LEU A 388 -3.57 -12.27 8.33
CA LEU A 388 -2.56 -12.52 7.29
C LEU A 388 -3.07 -13.35 6.10
N ARG A 389 -4.36 -13.24 5.78
CA ARG A 389 -4.94 -13.97 4.65
C ARG A 389 -4.39 -13.42 3.34
N GLN A 390 -3.92 -14.31 2.50
CA GLN A 390 -3.47 -13.93 1.17
C GLN A 390 -4.66 -13.86 0.22
N GLN A 391 -4.94 -12.65 -0.27
CA GLN A 391 -6.06 -12.33 -1.17
C GLN A 391 -5.52 -11.58 -2.40
N PRO A 392 -4.96 -12.29 -3.41
CA PRO A 392 -4.28 -11.64 -4.55
C PRO A 392 -5.16 -10.66 -5.32
N GLN A 393 -6.46 -10.96 -5.47
CA GLN A 393 -7.40 -10.08 -6.17
C GLN A 393 -7.63 -8.79 -5.40
N ARG A 394 -7.82 -8.88 -4.07
CA ARG A 394 -7.93 -7.72 -3.19
C ARG A 394 -6.66 -6.86 -3.25
N LEU A 395 -5.49 -7.49 -3.17
CA LEU A 395 -4.22 -6.80 -3.24
C LEU A 395 -4.04 -6.05 -4.57
N ALA A 396 -4.39 -6.68 -5.69
CA ALA A 396 -4.35 -6.03 -7.00
C ALA A 396 -5.29 -4.82 -7.07
N GLU A 397 -6.45 -4.91 -6.43
CA GLU A 397 -7.41 -3.82 -6.36
C GLU A 397 -6.90 -2.68 -5.47
N GLU A 398 -6.29 -2.98 -4.34
CA GLU A 398 -5.68 -1.96 -3.47
C GLU A 398 -4.56 -1.19 -4.20
N PHE A 399 -3.71 -1.88 -4.99
CA PHE A 399 -2.73 -1.21 -5.85
C PHE A 399 -3.37 -0.34 -6.93
N ARG A 400 -4.47 -0.80 -7.54
CA ARG A 400 -5.25 0.01 -8.49
C ARG A 400 -5.77 1.29 -7.82
N MET A 401 -6.26 1.20 -6.58
CA MET A 401 -6.75 2.35 -5.83
C MET A 401 -5.62 3.32 -5.47
N VAL A 402 -4.44 2.83 -5.11
CA VAL A 402 -3.23 3.66 -4.89
C VAL A 402 -2.87 4.45 -6.14
N HIS A 403 -2.85 3.78 -7.30
CA HIS A 403 -2.56 4.40 -8.58
C HIS A 403 -3.63 5.43 -8.98
N ASP A 404 -4.92 5.12 -8.77
CA ASP A 404 -6.04 6.00 -9.09
C ASP A 404 -6.03 7.29 -8.24
N MET A 405 -5.50 7.25 -7.02
CA MET A 405 -5.27 8.43 -6.17
C MET A 405 -4.00 9.21 -6.51
N HIS A 406 -3.19 8.77 -7.47
CA HIS A 406 -1.86 9.33 -7.78
C HIS A 406 -0.90 9.35 -6.57
N LEU A 407 -1.04 8.41 -5.66
CA LEU A 407 -0.05 8.16 -4.62
C LEU A 407 1.13 7.40 -5.23
N ASN A 408 2.35 7.78 -4.86
CA ASN A 408 3.56 7.19 -5.43
C ASN A 408 4.32 6.28 -4.47
N THR A 409 3.91 6.21 -3.19
CA THR A 409 4.68 5.49 -2.16
C THR A 409 3.77 4.80 -1.16
N ILE A 410 4.15 3.57 -0.78
CA ILE A 410 3.58 2.84 0.36
C ILE A 410 4.67 2.68 1.43
N ARG A 411 4.34 2.97 2.70
CA ARG A 411 5.23 2.69 3.82
C ARG A 411 4.76 1.44 4.57
N LEU A 412 5.66 0.46 4.68
CA LEU A 412 5.49 -0.72 5.51
C LEU A 412 6.09 -0.45 6.89
N GLU A 413 5.29 -0.51 7.92
CA GLU A 413 5.76 -0.42 9.29
C GLU A 413 5.91 -1.82 9.89
N GLY A 414 7.05 -2.45 9.62
CA GLY A 414 7.44 -3.75 10.17
C GLY A 414 6.62 -4.95 9.73
N LYS A 415 5.69 -4.77 8.83
CA LYS A 415 4.89 -5.86 8.27
C LYS A 415 5.44 -6.19 6.90
N MET A 416 6.44 -7.10 6.89
CA MET A 416 7.08 -7.53 5.65
C MET A 416 6.08 -8.26 4.76
N GLU A 417 5.71 -7.62 3.69
CA GLU A 417 4.71 -8.09 2.75
C GLU A 417 5.16 -9.30 1.90
N THR A 418 4.21 -9.87 1.19
CA THR A 418 4.39 -11.05 0.34
C THR A 418 5.20 -10.71 -0.91
N ASP A 419 5.76 -11.72 -1.59
CA ASP A 419 6.44 -11.52 -2.88
C ASP A 419 5.50 -10.93 -3.94
N GLU A 420 4.20 -11.25 -3.86
CA GLU A 420 3.17 -10.71 -4.75
C GLU A 420 2.98 -9.20 -4.57
N PHE A 421 3.04 -8.70 -3.33
CA PHE A 421 2.99 -7.27 -3.05
C PHE A 421 4.14 -6.52 -3.75
N PHE A 422 5.37 -7.01 -3.58
CA PHE A 422 6.53 -6.37 -4.20
C PHE A 422 6.51 -6.48 -5.73
N ARG A 423 6.03 -7.61 -6.27
CA ARG A 423 5.83 -7.77 -7.72
C ARG A 423 4.85 -6.73 -8.28
N LEU A 424 3.71 -6.53 -7.62
CA LEU A 424 2.73 -5.50 -8.02
C LEU A 424 3.31 -4.09 -7.90
N ALA A 425 4.04 -3.81 -6.82
CA ALA A 425 4.71 -2.52 -6.64
C ALA A 425 5.70 -2.22 -7.78
N ASP A 426 6.49 -3.22 -8.18
CA ASP A 426 7.44 -3.12 -9.28
C ASP A 426 6.75 -2.88 -10.64
N GLU A 427 5.70 -3.65 -10.93
CA GLU A 427 4.96 -3.62 -12.19
C GLU A 427 4.12 -2.35 -12.35
N GLN A 428 3.64 -1.79 -11.24
CA GLN A 428 2.81 -0.58 -11.24
C GLN A 428 3.57 0.70 -10.88
N GLY A 429 4.87 0.61 -10.63
CA GLY A 429 5.70 1.76 -10.36
C GLY A 429 5.42 2.42 -8.99
N VAL A 430 4.89 1.68 -8.02
CA VAL A 430 4.64 2.19 -6.67
C VAL A 430 5.89 2.01 -5.82
N MET A 431 6.44 3.10 -5.28
CA MET A 431 7.61 3.04 -4.41
C MET A 431 7.25 2.46 -3.04
N VAL A 432 8.21 1.80 -2.40
CA VAL A 432 8.02 1.16 -1.09
C VAL A 432 9.13 1.58 -0.12
N MET A 433 8.73 2.05 1.06
CA MET A 433 9.59 2.22 2.22
C MET A 433 9.34 1.05 3.17
N ALA A 434 10.35 0.22 3.42
CA ALA A 434 10.25 -0.94 4.31
C ALA A 434 11.08 -0.72 5.58
N GLY A 435 10.71 -1.39 6.67
CA GLY A 435 11.45 -1.26 7.93
C GLY A 435 10.85 -2.07 9.06
N TRP A 436 11.42 -2.00 10.25
CA TRP A 436 10.90 -2.66 11.44
C TRP A 436 9.76 -1.86 12.10
N CYS A 437 8.93 -2.57 12.87
CA CYS A 437 7.75 -2.03 13.53
C CYS A 437 8.08 -1.32 14.86
N CYS A 438 7.06 -0.62 15.41
CA CYS A 438 7.09 0.05 16.70
C CYS A 438 6.59 -0.83 17.86
N CYS A 439 6.60 -0.25 19.03
CA CYS A 439 5.60 -0.41 20.11
C CYS A 439 5.68 -1.72 20.89
N ASP A 440 6.47 -2.71 20.47
CA ASP A 440 6.62 -4.01 21.13
C ASP A 440 8.10 -4.40 21.33
N HIS A 441 8.37 -5.68 21.45
CA HIS A 441 9.73 -6.17 21.70
C HIS A 441 10.73 -5.77 20.62
N TRP A 442 10.28 -5.47 19.40
CA TRP A 442 11.14 -4.96 18.34
C TRP A 442 11.80 -3.61 18.69
N GLU A 443 11.17 -2.80 19.57
CA GLU A 443 11.73 -1.54 20.07
C GLU A 443 12.07 -1.56 21.58
N HIS A 444 11.79 -2.65 22.29
CA HIS A 444 12.19 -2.80 23.69
C HIS A 444 13.64 -3.30 23.83
N TRP A 445 14.58 -2.67 23.13
CA TRP A 445 15.99 -3.09 23.05
C TRP A 445 16.68 -3.23 24.40
N ASN A 446 16.25 -2.51 25.43
CA ASN A 446 16.74 -2.63 26.80
C ASN A 446 16.41 -3.99 27.45
N LYS A 447 15.48 -4.76 26.85
CA LYS A 447 15.13 -6.11 27.28
C LYS A 447 15.76 -7.18 26.38
N TRP A 448 16.50 -6.79 25.36
CA TRP A 448 17.11 -7.74 24.41
C TRP A 448 18.28 -8.51 25.05
N THR A 449 18.35 -9.79 24.71
CA THR A 449 19.50 -10.66 24.97
C THR A 449 20.36 -10.75 23.71
N SER A 450 21.52 -11.43 23.77
CA SER A 450 22.31 -11.77 22.58
C SER A 450 21.51 -12.62 21.60
N GLU A 451 20.69 -13.57 22.09
CA GLU A 451 19.83 -14.40 21.26
C GLU A 451 18.77 -13.57 20.52
N THR A 452 18.16 -12.59 21.19
CA THR A 452 17.22 -11.66 20.55
C THR A 452 17.89 -10.89 19.41
N LEU A 453 19.12 -10.40 19.63
CA LEU A 453 19.89 -9.70 18.57
C LEU A 453 20.23 -10.64 17.40
N ASP A 454 20.57 -11.91 17.68
CA ASP A 454 20.85 -12.91 16.64
C ASP A 454 19.60 -13.20 15.80
N VAL A 455 18.44 -13.34 16.43
CA VAL A 455 17.17 -13.51 15.73
C VAL A 455 16.84 -12.28 14.88
N ALA A 456 17.02 -11.06 15.41
CA ALA A 456 16.76 -9.82 14.69
C ALA A 456 17.65 -9.67 13.46
N THR A 457 18.96 -9.91 13.60
CA THR A 457 19.91 -9.79 12.49
C THR A 457 19.71 -10.88 11.44
N ALA A 458 19.37 -12.11 11.85
CA ALA A 458 19.02 -13.20 10.93
C ALA A 458 17.71 -12.92 10.18
N SER A 459 16.72 -12.32 10.86
CA SER A 459 15.46 -11.88 10.25
C SER A 459 15.73 -10.78 9.22
N LEU A 460 16.54 -9.76 9.58
CA LEU A 460 16.94 -8.71 8.66
C LEU A 460 17.62 -9.27 7.42
N ARG A 461 18.61 -10.14 7.59
CA ARG A 461 19.32 -10.77 6.47
C ARG A 461 18.35 -11.53 5.55
N SER A 462 17.45 -12.33 6.12
CA SER A 462 16.44 -13.08 5.35
C SER A 462 15.58 -12.15 4.51
N GLN A 463 15.06 -11.06 5.10
CA GLN A 463 14.20 -10.12 4.39
C GLN A 463 14.98 -9.33 3.33
N ILE A 464 16.16 -8.80 3.66
CA ILE A 464 16.97 -8.02 2.71
C ILE A 464 17.36 -8.86 1.49
N LEU A 465 17.81 -10.11 1.68
CA LEU A 465 18.14 -11.00 0.57
C LEU A 465 16.93 -11.31 -0.31
N ARG A 466 15.72 -11.34 0.26
CA ARG A 466 14.47 -11.55 -0.47
C ARG A 466 14.05 -10.34 -1.30
N ILE A 467 14.17 -9.12 -0.72
CA ILE A 467 13.53 -7.93 -1.32
C ILE A 467 14.51 -6.97 -2.03
N ARG A 468 15.81 -7.06 -1.83
CA ARG A 468 16.81 -6.08 -2.30
C ARG A 468 16.86 -5.83 -3.82
N SER A 469 16.28 -6.72 -4.62
CA SER A 469 16.26 -6.62 -6.09
C SER A 469 15.03 -5.91 -6.65
N HIS A 470 14.04 -5.62 -5.81
CA HIS A 470 12.81 -4.95 -6.24
C HIS A 470 13.07 -3.47 -6.55
N PRO A 471 12.79 -2.99 -7.78
CA PRO A 471 12.99 -1.59 -8.12
C PRO A 471 12.05 -0.62 -7.39
N SER A 472 10.93 -1.09 -6.88
CA SER A 472 9.99 -0.31 -6.06
C SER A 472 10.58 0.14 -4.73
N LEU A 473 11.52 -0.62 -4.14
CA LEU A 473 12.10 -0.29 -2.83
C LEU A 473 13.02 0.93 -2.90
N ILE A 474 12.78 1.91 -2.01
CA ILE A 474 13.56 3.16 -1.93
C ILE A 474 14.29 3.35 -0.61
N ALA A 475 13.82 2.72 0.46
CA ALA A 475 14.42 2.87 1.79
C ALA A 475 14.22 1.64 2.67
N TRP A 476 15.13 1.50 3.64
CA TRP A 476 14.99 0.63 4.80
C TRP A 476 15.07 1.46 6.09
N LEU A 477 14.14 1.25 7.02
CA LEU A 477 14.07 1.88 8.33
C LEU A 477 14.45 0.85 9.41
N ASN A 478 15.49 1.16 10.21
CA ASN A 478 15.98 0.27 11.27
C ASN A 478 15.06 0.21 12.50
N GLY A 479 14.20 1.18 12.67
CA GLY A 479 13.14 1.27 13.67
C GLY A 479 12.02 2.15 13.15
N SER A 480 10.92 2.26 13.89
CA SER A 480 9.78 3.11 13.57
C SER A 480 9.76 4.32 14.51
N ASP A 481 9.13 4.20 15.69
CA ASP A 481 8.93 5.28 16.66
C ASP A 481 10.23 5.75 17.31
N ASN A 482 11.17 4.82 17.42
CA ASN A 482 12.46 5.08 18.03
C ASN A 482 13.61 4.55 17.16
N PRO A 483 14.77 5.22 17.14
CA PRO A 483 15.96 4.65 16.56
C PRO A 483 16.57 3.58 17.49
N PRO A 484 17.13 2.49 16.94
CA PRO A 484 17.80 1.48 17.73
C PRO A 484 19.05 2.04 18.44
N PRO A 485 19.45 1.49 19.60
CA PRO A 485 20.69 1.86 20.27
C PRO A 485 21.91 1.46 19.42
N ALA A 486 23.04 2.10 19.68
CA ALA A 486 24.23 2.02 18.83
C ALA A 486 24.73 0.59 18.51
N ASN A 487 24.63 -0.35 19.47
CA ASN A 487 25.03 -1.75 19.26
C ASN A 487 24.08 -2.47 18.27
N VAL A 488 22.77 -2.24 18.36
CA VAL A 488 21.76 -2.83 17.48
C VAL A 488 21.85 -2.18 16.09
N GLU A 489 21.91 -0.84 16.03
CA GLU A 489 22.07 -0.11 14.77
C GLU A 489 23.30 -0.56 13.99
N SER A 490 24.47 -0.67 14.70
CA SER A 490 25.71 -1.14 14.08
C SER A 490 25.58 -2.57 13.54
N ALA A 491 24.86 -3.45 14.26
CA ALA A 491 24.62 -4.80 13.79
C ALA A 491 23.73 -4.83 12.53
N TYR A 492 22.69 -4.01 12.50
CA TYR A 492 21.81 -3.87 11.34
C TYR A 492 22.56 -3.29 10.12
N LEU A 493 23.32 -2.22 10.31
CA LEU A 493 24.13 -1.64 9.23
C LEU A 493 25.14 -2.64 8.66
N LYS A 494 25.73 -3.48 9.52
CA LYS A 494 26.60 -4.57 9.07
C LYS A 494 25.85 -5.56 8.18
N VAL A 495 24.67 -6.02 8.61
CA VAL A 495 23.86 -6.96 7.80
C VAL A 495 23.44 -6.34 6.47
N LEU A 496 23.03 -5.07 6.46
CA LEU A 496 22.66 -4.36 5.23
C LEU A 496 23.82 -4.25 4.26
N ALA A 497 25.04 -3.91 4.76
CA ALA A 497 26.26 -3.84 3.96
C ALA A 497 26.66 -5.20 3.38
N GLU A 498 26.70 -6.25 4.22
CA GLU A 498 27.02 -7.62 3.81
C GLU A 498 25.98 -8.19 2.82
N SER A 499 24.75 -7.71 2.89
CA SER A 499 23.66 -8.09 1.97
C SER A 499 23.58 -7.18 0.75
N TYR A 500 24.52 -6.27 0.53
CA TYR A 500 24.56 -5.35 -0.60
C TYR A 500 23.26 -4.54 -0.78
N TRP A 501 22.66 -4.02 0.32
CA TRP A 501 21.47 -3.19 0.24
C TRP A 501 21.73 -1.93 -0.58
N PRO A 502 20.98 -1.65 -1.69
CA PRO A 502 21.36 -0.60 -2.63
C PRO A 502 20.71 0.77 -2.36
N ASN A 503 19.76 0.86 -1.44
CA ASN A 503 18.95 2.05 -1.28
C ASN A 503 19.25 2.78 0.05
N ALA A 504 18.52 3.87 0.32
CA ALA A 504 18.66 4.64 1.56
C ALA A 504 18.42 3.77 2.81
N ILE A 505 19.14 4.11 3.88
CA ILE A 505 18.96 3.53 5.22
C ILE A 505 18.62 4.69 6.16
N LEU A 506 17.52 4.56 6.89
CA LEU A 506 17.10 5.50 7.93
C LEU A 506 17.20 4.81 9.30
N SER A 507 17.66 5.56 10.30
CA SER A 507 17.73 5.02 11.67
C SER A 507 16.35 4.68 12.22
N SER A 508 15.36 5.55 11.96
CA SER A 508 13.95 5.35 12.30
C SER A 508 13.05 6.24 11.44
N ALA A 509 11.76 6.18 11.68
CA ALA A 509 10.78 7.10 11.08
C ALA A 509 10.72 8.46 11.80
N THR A 510 11.45 8.66 12.88
CA THR A 510 11.43 9.90 13.70
C THR A 510 12.64 10.81 13.43
N ALA A 511 12.56 12.04 13.93
CA ALA A 511 13.66 13.00 13.84
C ALA A 511 14.81 12.73 14.82
N THR A 512 14.69 11.76 15.72
CA THR A 512 15.67 11.46 16.76
C THR A 512 16.99 10.98 16.11
N PRO A 513 18.10 11.70 16.30
CA PRO A 513 19.37 11.32 15.70
C PRO A 513 20.03 10.19 16.50
N THR A 514 20.83 9.34 15.81
CA THR A 514 21.66 8.33 16.47
C THR A 514 23.11 8.77 16.53
N THR A 515 23.89 8.11 17.39
CA THR A 515 25.35 8.32 17.45
C THR A 515 26.12 7.59 16.36
N VAL A 516 25.46 6.69 15.61
CA VAL A 516 26.08 5.88 14.55
C VAL A 516 25.85 6.50 13.17
N SER A 517 24.56 6.70 12.78
CA SER A 517 24.23 7.22 11.44
C SER A 517 23.82 8.70 11.44
N GLY A 518 23.71 9.34 12.61
CA GLY A 518 23.31 10.74 12.73
C GLY A 518 21.79 10.94 12.54
N PRO A 519 21.36 12.08 11.97
CA PRO A 519 19.94 12.40 11.79
C PRO A 519 19.32 11.55 10.67
N SER A 520 18.08 11.10 10.87
CA SER A 520 17.29 10.41 9.85
C SER A 520 16.88 11.34 8.69
N GLY A 521 16.69 12.63 8.99
CA GLY A 521 16.18 13.63 8.05
C GLY A 521 14.66 13.58 7.83
N VAL A 522 13.94 12.78 8.61
CA VAL A 522 12.48 12.70 8.59
C VAL A 522 11.91 13.12 9.96
N LYS A 523 10.60 13.33 10.04
CA LYS A 523 9.87 13.59 11.26
C LYS A 523 8.63 12.70 11.35
N MET A 524 8.23 12.35 12.55
CA MET A 524 6.97 11.67 12.87
C MET A 524 6.30 12.47 13.98
N THR A 525 5.52 13.46 13.58
CA THR A 525 4.97 14.47 14.47
C THR A 525 3.46 14.59 14.41
N GLY A 526 2.79 13.57 13.88
CA GLY A 526 1.33 13.60 13.71
C GLY A 526 0.85 14.83 12.92
N PRO A 527 -0.34 15.38 13.21
CA PRO A 527 -1.33 14.86 14.17
C PRO A 527 -1.95 13.53 13.74
N TYR A 528 -2.68 12.90 14.68
CA TYR A 528 -3.49 11.70 14.43
C TYR A 528 -4.98 11.95 14.73
N ASP A 529 -5.28 12.95 15.56
CA ASP A 529 -6.62 13.47 15.77
C ASP A 529 -6.98 14.57 14.77
N PHE A 530 -8.26 14.94 14.72
CA PHE A 530 -8.76 15.93 13.78
C PHE A 530 -8.04 17.27 13.88
N VAL A 531 -7.63 17.78 12.72
CA VAL A 531 -7.18 19.15 12.53
C VAL A 531 -7.93 19.79 11.35
N ALA A 532 -8.27 21.09 11.48
CA ALA A 532 -8.91 21.84 10.41
C ALA A 532 -7.99 21.97 9.18
N PRO A 533 -8.54 22.11 7.95
CA PRO A 533 -7.78 22.19 6.70
C PRO A 533 -6.64 23.21 6.69
N SER A 534 -6.78 24.32 7.37
CA SER A 534 -5.76 25.36 7.47
C SER A 534 -4.48 24.92 8.21
N TYR A 535 -4.55 23.90 9.06
CA TYR A 535 -3.43 23.41 9.88
C TYR A 535 -2.15 23.20 9.07
N TRP A 536 -2.27 22.54 7.94
CA TRP A 536 -1.12 22.13 7.12
C TRP A 536 -0.26 23.26 6.58
N LEU A 537 -0.85 24.45 6.44
CA LEU A 537 -0.18 25.63 5.93
C LEU A 537 0.24 26.61 7.03
N VAL A 538 -0.46 26.61 8.19
CA VAL A 538 -0.15 27.53 9.29
C VAL A 538 0.82 26.94 10.32
N ASP A 539 0.89 25.61 10.43
CA ASP A 539 1.86 24.96 11.30
C ASP A 539 3.25 24.89 10.66
N SER A 540 4.26 25.29 11.43
CA SER A 540 5.67 25.27 11.03
C SER A 540 6.57 24.45 11.96
N HIS A 541 6.00 23.74 12.96
CA HIS A 541 6.76 23.09 14.02
C HIS A 541 6.44 21.59 14.17
N TYR A 542 5.23 21.18 13.82
CA TYR A 542 4.73 19.81 14.00
C TYR A 542 4.47 19.11 12.66
N GLY A 543 3.19 18.76 12.40
CA GLY A 543 2.77 18.00 11.23
C GLY A 543 2.67 18.80 9.93
N GLY A 544 2.68 20.14 10.00
CA GLY A 544 2.50 21.03 8.84
C GLY A 544 3.42 20.73 7.67
N ALA A 545 3.12 21.32 6.53
CA ALA A 545 3.74 21.00 5.24
C ALA A 545 5.17 21.52 5.12
N HIS A 546 6.08 20.96 5.89
CA HIS A 546 7.53 21.18 5.84
C HIS A 546 8.27 19.88 6.16
N GLY A 547 9.44 19.67 5.54
CA GLY A 547 10.22 18.46 5.75
C GLY A 547 9.56 17.20 5.18
N PHE A 548 9.93 16.03 5.72
CA PHE A 548 9.33 14.75 5.41
C PHE A 548 8.63 14.18 6.64
N ASN A 549 7.30 14.16 6.64
CA ASN A 549 6.52 13.55 7.70
C ASN A 549 6.17 12.11 7.35
N THR A 550 6.64 11.17 8.15
CA THR A 550 6.48 9.73 7.92
C THR A 550 5.17 9.17 8.42
N GLU A 551 4.46 9.92 9.29
CA GLU A 551 3.14 9.59 9.80
C GLU A 551 2.39 10.86 10.16
N THR A 552 1.23 11.07 9.54
CA THR A 552 0.37 12.21 9.83
C THR A 552 -1.02 11.99 9.23
N SER A 553 -2.06 12.55 9.82
CA SER A 553 -3.43 12.39 9.37
C SER A 553 -4.27 13.63 9.69
N PRO A 554 -5.26 14.00 8.88
CA PRO A 554 -6.24 15.01 9.25
C PRO A 554 -7.26 14.51 10.29
N GLY A 555 -7.15 13.26 10.75
CA GLY A 555 -7.95 12.67 11.81
C GLY A 555 -8.71 11.42 11.43
N PRO A 556 -9.72 11.04 12.24
CA PRO A 556 -10.53 9.86 12.00
C PRO A 556 -11.17 9.82 10.61
N ALA A 557 -11.25 8.64 10.04
CA ALA A 557 -11.87 8.34 8.75
C ALA A 557 -13.12 7.45 8.98
N ILE A 558 -14.28 8.06 9.06
CA ILE A 558 -15.53 7.31 9.26
C ILE A 558 -15.86 6.57 7.94
N PRO A 559 -16.07 5.23 7.97
CA PRO A 559 -16.45 4.46 6.79
C PRO A 559 -17.76 4.96 6.17
N SER A 560 -18.00 4.63 4.91
CA SER A 560 -19.28 4.94 4.27
C SER A 560 -20.46 4.35 5.06
N LEU A 561 -21.66 4.89 4.85
CA LEU A 561 -22.87 4.42 5.55
C LEU A 561 -23.12 2.93 5.31
N GLN A 562 -22.83 2.41 4.12
CA GLN A 562 -22.98 0.99 3.79
C GLN A 562 -21.94 0.13 4.54
N SER A 563 -20.72 0.61 4.64
CA SER A 563 -19.65 -0.06 5.38
C SER A 563 -19.92 -0.06 6.89
N LEU A 564 -20.44 1.05 7.45
CA LEU A 564 -20.87 1.12 8.84
C LEU A 564 -21.94 0.06 9.15
N LYS A 565 -22.89 -0.14 8.24
CA LYS A 565 -23.94 -1.18 8.39
C LYS A 565 -23.40 -2.61 8.31
N LYS A 566 -22.27 -2.84 7.64
CA LYS A 566 -21.57 -4.13 7.63
C LYS A 566 -20.74 -4.34 8.90
N MET A 567 -20.15 -3.26 9.41
CA MET A 567 -19.26 -3.28 10.56
C MET A 567 -20.01 -3.36 11.90
N LEU A 568 -21.14 -2.67 12.01
CA LEU A 568 -21.87 -2.51 13.26
C LEU A 568 -23.18 -3.30 13.26
N PRO A 569 -23.50 -4.03 14.33
CA PRO A 569 -24.83 -4.63 14.50
C PRO A 569 -25.94 -3.57 14.45
N ALA A 570 -27.13 -3.93 13.99
CA ALA A 570 -28.21 -2.99 13.72
C ALA A 570 -28.62 -2.14 14.93
N ASP A 571 -28.56 -2.69 16.13
CA ASP A 571 -28.88 -2.04 17.41
C ASP A 571 -27.75 -1.15 17.95
N HIS A 572 -26.55 -1.20 17.32
CA HIS A 572 -25.38 -0.38 17.65
C HIS A 572 -25.02 0.64 16.55
N GLN A 573 -25.83 0.77 15.50
CA GLN A 573 -25.51 1.69 14.40
C GLN A 573 -25.71 3.16 14.80
N TRP A 574 -26.70 3.47 15.64
CA TRP A 574 -26.99 4.83 16.12
C TRP A 574 -27.86 4.84 17.37
N PRO A 575 -27.64 5.72 18.39
CA PRO A 575 -26.50 6.63 18.50
C PRO A 575 -25.17 5.89 18.74
N ARG A 576 -24.05 6.59 18.56
CA ARG A 576 -22.73 6.04 18.79
C ARG A 576 -22.55 5.58 20.23
N ASP A 577 -21.93 4.43 20.42
CA ASP A 577 -21.73 3.79 21.73
C ASP A 577 -20.34 3.14 21.84
N ALA A 578 -20.14 2.27 22.83
CA ALA A 578 -18.87 1.56 23.06
C ALA A 578 -18.45 0.64 21.90
N VAL A 579 -19.39 0.16 21.06
CA VAL A 579 -19.07 -0.66 19.89
C VAL A 579 -18.38 0.19 18.82
N TRP A 580 -18.80 1.44 18.65
CA TRP A 580 -18.11 2.40 17.81
C TRP A 580 -16.66 2.64 18.33
N GLY A 581 -16.51 2.81 19.65
CA GLY A 581 -15.19 2.96 20.27
C GLY A 581 -14.28 1.77 20.01
N TYR A 582 -14.83 0.54 20.03
CA TYR A 582 -14.08 -0.67 19.73
C TYR A 582 -13.54 -0.69 18.28
N HIS A 583 -14.27 -0.10 17.34
CA HIS A 583 -13.85 0.07 15.94
C HIS A 583 -13.11 1.40 15.66
N ALA A 584 -12.75 2.15 16.70
CA ALA A 584 -12.03 3.40 16.58
C ALA A 584 -10.67 3.38 17.32
N GLY A 585 -10.01 2.23 17.38
CA GLY A 585 -8.67 2.09 17.94
C GLY A 585 -8.58 1.80 19.44
N GLY A 586 -9.64 1.32 20.08
CA GLY A 586 -9.62 0.98 21.50
C GLY A 586 -9.51 2.22 22.41
N GLU A 587 -9.10 2.09 23.70
CA GLU A 587 -9.16 3.20 24.68
C GLU A 587 -8.11 4.30 24.46
N GLY A 588 -7.03 4.05 23.76
CA GLY A 588 -5.96 5.03 23.51
C GLY A 588 -6.33 6.07 22.45
N PHE A 589 -7.05 5.70 21.37
CA PHE A 589 -7.30 6.54 20.20
C PHE A 589 -8.78 6.85 19.94
N GLN A 590 -9.64 6.46 20.67
CA GLN A 590 -10.81 5.83 20.61
C GLN A 590 -12.08 6.39 20.83
N ASN A 591 -12.23 7.35 21.24
CA ASN A 591 -13.57 7.85 21.60
C ASN A 591 -14.16 8.75 20.51
N LEU A 592 -13.43 9.07 19.47
CA LEU A 592 -13.81 10.03 18.43
C LEU A 592 -14.22 11.41 19.01
N ASN A 593 -13.88 11.73 20.25
CA ASN A 593 -14.38 12.94 20.91
C ASN A 593 -13.85 14.21 20.25
N ALA A 594 -12.54 14.29 20.02
CA ALA A 594 -11.94 15.47 19.37
C ALA A 594 -12.56 15.71 17.99
N PHE A 595 -12.74 14.63 17.20
CA PHE A 595 -13.41 14.69 15.90
C PHE A 595 -14.87 15.14 15.99
N ASN A 596 -15.64 14.60 16.96
CA ASN A 596 -17.03 14.93 17.15
C ASN A 596 -17.24 16.36 17.66
N ASP A 597 -16.37 16.82 18.55
CA ASP A 597 -16.40 18.19 19.07
C ASP A 597 -16.12 19.19 17.94
N ALA A 598 -15.13 18.89 17.10
CA ALA A 598 -14.82 19.68 15.91
C ALA A 598 -16.00 19.65 14.91
N MET A 599 -16.57 18.48 14.62
CA MET A 599 -17.74 18.33 13.74
C MET A 599 -18.90 19.19 14.24
N ASN A 600 -19.25 19.08 15.52
CA ASN A 600 -20.35 19.80 16.10
C ASN A 600 -20.14 21.31 16.10
N ALA A 601 -18.93 21.75 16.39
CA ALA A 601 -18.57 23.18 16.38
C ALA A 601 -18.57 23.76 14.98
N THR A 602 -18.04 23.03 14.00
CA THR A 602 -17.89 23.52 12.63
C THR A 602 -19.19 23.40 11.81
N TYR A 603 -19.90 22.25 11.87
CA TYR A 603 -21.05 21.95 11.01
C TYR A 603 -22.39 21.83 11.72
N GLY A 604 -22.37 21.86 13.06
CA GLY A 604 -23.53 21.63 13.91
C GLY A 604 -23.78 20.14 14.20
N GLU A 605 -24.53 19.88 15.26
CA GLU A 605 -24.78 18.52 15.75
C GLU A 605 -25.63 17.69 14.78
N ALA A 606 -25.10 16.54 14.36
CA ALA A 606 -25.84 15.58 13.55
C ALA A 606 -26.86 14.81 14.40
N LYS A 607 -28.11 14.76 13.95
CA LYS A 607 -29.22 14.10 14.64
C LYS A 607 -29.49 12.68 14.14
N THR A 608 -28.95 12.29 12.98
CA THR A 608 -29.11 10.96 12.38
C THR A 608 -27.77 10.42 11.92
N GLN A 609 -27.69 9.10 11.75
CA GLN A 609 -26.50 8.43 11.25
C GLN A 609 -26.11 8.92 9.83
N GLU A 610 -27.12 9.12 8.97
CA GLU A 610 -26.90 9.59 7.59
C GLU A 610 -26.27 10.98 7.57
N ARG A 611 -26.81 11.91 8.40
CA ARG A 611 -26.24 13.27 8.50
C ARG A 611 -24.85 13.26 9.11
N TYR A 612 -24.62 12.44 10.12
CA TYR A 612 -23.30 12.25 10.73
C TYR A 612 -22.29 11.76 9.67
N ASN A 613 -22.68 10.72 8.94
CA ASN A 613 -21.82 10.17 7.89
C ASN A 613 -21.53 11.19 6.77
N GLN A 614 -22.54 11.92 6.32
CA GLN A 614 -22.39 12.97 5.30
C GLN A 614 -21.40 14.05 5.71
N ILE A 615 -21.49 14.55 6.95
CA ILE A 615 -20.54 15.53 7.47
C ILE A 615 -19.15 14.91 7.56
N ALA A 616 -19.02 13.70 8.10
CA ALA A 616 -17.77 13.01 8.25
C ALA A 616 -17.04 12.78 6.91
N GLN A 617 -17.78 12.42 5.84
CA GLN A 617 -17.22 12.27 4.50
C GLN A 617 -16.71 13.63 3.95
N SER A 618 -17.45 14.71 4.19
CA SER A 618 -17.02 16.06 3.77
C SER A 618 -15.77 16.53 4.53
N MET A 619 -15.71 16.24 5.85
CA MET A 619 -14.51 16.54 6.65
C MET A 619 -13.29 15.74 6.20
N ALA A 620 -13.47 14.45 5.89
CA ALA A 620 -12.38 13.61 5.38
C ALA A 620 -11.92 14.09 4.01
N PHE A 621 -12.85 14.45 3.09
CA PHE A 621 -12.51 15.00 1.77
C PHE A 621 -11.67 16.27 1.89
N ASP A 622 -12.11 17.23 2.71
CA ASP A 622 -11.44 18.52 2.84
C ASP A 622 -10.11 18.41 3.58
N GLY A 623 -10.05 17.60 4.63
CA GLY A 623 -8.84 17.37 5.42
C GLY A 623 -7.72 16.71 4.62
N GLU A 624 -8.01 15.61 3.93
CA GLU A 624 -7.04 14.90 3.10
C GLU A 624 -6.58 15.75 1.90
N ARG A 625 -7.53 16.44 1.25
CA ARG A 625 -7.20 17.36 0.17
C ARG A 625 -6.24 18.43 0.66
N ALA A 626 -6.56 19.11 1.75
CA ALA A 626 -5.73 20.21 2.27
C ALA A 626 -4.33 19.76 2.67
N MET A 627 -4.18 18.56 3.24
CA MET A 627 -2.89 17.98 3.60
C MET A 627 -2.01 17.79 2.36
N PHE A 628 -2.46 17.02 1.38
CA PHE A 628 -1.64 16.73 0.20
C PHE A 628 -1.39 17.97 -0.65
N GLU A 629 -2.36 18.90 -0.76
CA GLU A 629 -2.19 20.19 -1.44
C GLU A 629 -1.10 21.05 -0.79
N ALA A 630 -1.08 21.12 0.55
CA ALA A 630 -0.08 21.91 1.26
C ALA A 630 1.34 21.36 1.04
N TYR A 631 1.51 20.04 1.11
CA TYR A 631 2.80 19.40 0.81
C TYR A 631 3.19 19.58 -0.66
N GLY A 632 2.25 19.49 -1.59
CA GLY A 632 2.47 19.74 -3.02
C GLY A 632 2.89 21.19 -3.31
N ARG A 633 2.22 22.18 -2.70
CA ARG A 633 2.56 23.60 -2.82
C ARG A 633 3.99 23.89 -2.33
N ASN A 634 4.35 23.27 -1.23
CA ASN A 634 5.59 23.58 -0.52
C ASN A 634 6.82 22.74 -0.97
N LYS A 635 6.75 22.02 -2.11
CA LYS A 635 7.92 21.28 -2.60
C LYS A 635 9.03 22.22 -3.08
N TYR A 636 10.27 22.08 -2.72
CA TYR A 636 10.93 21.05 -1.90
C TYR A 636 11.36 21.60 -0.54
N THR A 637 10.55 22.49 0.07
CA THR A 637 10.60 22.71 1.52
C THR A 637 9.95 21.54 2.24
N SER A 638 8.84 21.04 1.73
CA SER A 638 8.32 19.71 2.03
C SER A 638 8.92 18.70 1.03
N THR A 639 9.40 17.56 1.53
CA THR A 639 10.04 16.52 0.73
C THR A 639 9.26 15.20 0.75
N GLY A 640 8.27 15.08 1.62
CA GLY A 640 7.39 13.91 1.66
C GLY A 640 6.34 13.98 2.76
N VAL A 641 5.24 13.30 2.49
CA VAL A 641 4.14 13.05 3.43
C VAL A 641 3.66 11.61 3.28
N ILE A 642 3.50 10.92 4.41
CA ILE A 642 2.88 9.62 4.51
C ILE A 642 1.61 9.77 5.35
N GLN A 643 0.46 9.68 4.70
CA GLN A 643 -0.84 9.61 5.37
C GLN A 643 -0.88 8.37 6.26
N TRP A 644 -1.30 8.54 7.48
CA TRP A 644 -1.51 7.47 8.42
C TRP A 644 -3.00 7.20 8.59
N MET A 645 -3.60 6.21 7.91
CA MET A 645 -3.10 5.08 7.11
C MET A 645 -3.67 5.11 5.68
N LEU A 646 -3.18 4.19 4.81
CA LEU A 646 -3.78 3.91 3.49
C LEU A 646 -5.06 3.08 3.63
N ASN A 647 -4.97 1.98 4.39
CA ASN A 647 -6.01 0.96 4.53
C ASN A 647 -6.17 0.52 6.00
N ASN A 648 -7.04 -0.46 6.25
CA ASN A 648 -7.24 -1.05 7.56
C ASN A 648 -6.99 -2.56 7.55
N ALA A 649 -6.40 -3.09 8.63
CA ALA A 649 -6.25 -4.53 8.88
C ALA A 649 -7.58 -5.23 9.19
N TRP A 650 -8.55 -4.48 9.73
CA TRP A 650 -9.90 -4.89 10.10
C TRP A 650 -10.84 -3.70 9.98
N PRO A 651 -12.19 -3.86 10.00
CA PRO A 651 -13.10 -2.71 9.90
C PRO A 651 -12.86 -1.69 11.02
N SER A 652 -12.50 -0.46 10.66
CA SER A 652 -12.15 0.59 11.61
C SER A 652 -12.65 1.96 11.14
N SER A 653 -12.79 2.89 12.10
CA SER A 653 -13.19 4.29 11.87
C SER A 653 -12.03 5.26 11.89
N ILE A 654 -10.77 4.78 11.84
CA ILE A 654 -9.60 5.63 11.89
C ILE A 654 -8.65 5.36 10.74
N TRP A 655 -8.18 6.48 10.22
CA TRP A 655 -7.00 6.76 9.40
C TRP A 655 -6.91 6.05 8.05
N HIS A 656 -8.00 5.65 7.44
CA HIS A 656 -7.92 5.05 6.10
C HIS A 656 -8.27 6.06 4.99
N LEU A 657 -7.72 5.85 3.79
CA LEU A 657 -8.13 6.52 2.57
C LEU A 657 -9.30 5.77 1.89
N TYR A 658 -9.26 4.45 1.93
CA TYR A 658 -10.39 3.56 1.61
C TYR A 658 -10.58 2.57 2.75
N ASP A 659 -11.80 2.22 3.04
CA ASP A 659 -12.12 1.41 4.21
C ASP A 659 -11.79 -0.09 4.01
N TYR A 660 -11.95 -0.87 5.09
CA TYR A 660 -11.69 -2.31 5.08
C TYR A 660 -12.43 -3.05 3.96
N TYR A 661 -13.59 -2.58 3.55
CA TYR A 661 -14.40 -3.20 2.49
C TYR A 661 -14.04 -2.70 1.09
N LEU A 662 -12.95 -1.96 0.94
CA LEU A 662 -12.47 -1.30 -0.28
C LEU A 662 -13.49 -0.31 -0.84
N ASP A 663 -14.16 0.40 0.05
CA ASP A 663 -15.08 1.47 -0.33
C ASP A 663 -14.35 2.83 -0.31
N ALA A 664 -14.46 3.56 -1.42
CA ALA A 664 -13.87 4.86 -1.63
C ALA A 664 -14.79 5.95 -1.08
N GLY A 665 -14.43 6.52 0.07
CA GLY A 665 -15.14 7.62 0.72
C GLY A 665 -14.55 9.00 0.41
N GLY A 666 -14.94 10.00 1.22
CA GLY A 666 -14.46 11.38 1.08
C GLY A 666 -12.96 11.52 1.12
N GLY A 667 -12.28 10.81 2.05
CA GLY A 667 -10.81 10.85 2.15
C GLY A 667 -10.10 10.38 0.88
N TYR A 668 -10.62 9.30 0.25
CA TYR A 668 -10.12 8.83 -1.03
C TYR A 668 -10.18 9.90 -2.12
N TYR A 669 -11.35 10.53 -2.30
CA TYR A 669 -11.55 11.52 -3.36
C TYR A 669 -10.88 12.85 -3.04
N GLY A 670 -10.74 13.24 -1.78
CA GLY A 670 -9.93 14.38 -1.36
C GLY A 670 -8.46 14.18 -1.72
N THR A 671 -7.90 13.01 -1.42
CA THR A 671 -6.53 12.61 -1.81
C THR A 671 -6.35 12.60 -3.33
N LYS A 672 -7.27 11.94 -4.06
CA LYS A 672 -7.25 11.89 -5.52
C LYS A 672 -7.26 13.29 -6.14
N LYS A 673 -8.09 14.19 -5.61
CA LYS A 673 -8.19 15.58 -6.06
C LYS A 673 -6.86 16.33 -5.83
N ALA A 674 -6.31 16.28 -4.64
CA ALA A 674 -5.07 16.97 -4.28
C ALA A 674 -3.84 16.45 -5.03
N CYS A 675 -3.83 15.18 -5.40
CA CYS A 675 -2.71 14.53 -6.06
C CYS A 675 -2.80 14.55 -7.60
N GLU A 676 -3.78 15.24 -8.20
CA GLU A 676 -3.82 15.46 -9.66
C GLU A 676 -2.46 15.90 -10.18
N LEU A 677 -2.04 15.39 -11.33
CA LEU A 677 -0.68 15.63 -11.87
C LEU A 677 -0.43 17.08 -12.27
N LEU A 678 -1.46 17.76 -12.76
CA LEU A 678 -1.48 19.21 -12.98
C LEU A 678 -2.70 19.75 -12.24
N HIS A 679 -2.46 20.51 -11.15
CA HIS A 679 -3.48 20.83 -10.17
C HIS A 679 -3.56 22.32 -9.87
N VAL A 680 -4.79 22.86 -9.73
CA VAL A 680 -5.03 24.21 -9.24
C VAL A 680 -5.62 24.16 -7.84
N GLN A 681 -5.03 24.89 -6.89
CA GLN A 681 -5.38 24.84 -5.47
C GLN A 681 -5.44 26.21 -4.80
N TYR A 682 -6.21 26.27 -3.71
CA TYR A 682 -6.33 27.43 -2.82
C TYR A 682 -5.45 27.25 -1.59
N SER A 683 -4.92 28.33 -1.08
CA SER A 683 -4.08 28.37 0.11
C SER A 683 -4.80 29.06 1.26
N TYR A 684 -5.04 28.34 2.36
CA TYR A 684 -5.79 28.86 3.51
C TYR A 684 -5.03 29.93 4.29
N ASP A 685 -3.69 29.93 4.25
CA ASP A 685 -2.83 30.83 5.03
C ASP A 685 -2.75 32.24 4.45
N ASP A 686 -2.79 32.40 3.13
CA ASP A 686 -2.58 33.68 2.44
C ASP A 686 -3.61 33.98 1.35
N HIS A 687 -4.67 33.19 1.25
CA HIS A 687 -5.73 33.32 0.25
C HIS A 687 -5.24 33.31 -1.21
N SER A 688 -4.10 32.68 -1.46
CA SER A 688 -3.56 32.61 -2.82
C SER A 688 -4.01 31.37 -3.58
N VAL A 689 -3.93 31.44 -4.90
CA VAL A 689 -4.15 30.31 -5.82
C VAL A 689 -2.80 29.89 -6.38
N TYR A 690 -2.49 28.60 -6.27
CA TYR A 690 -1.30 27.97 -6.84
C TYR A 690 -1.67 27.02 -7.96
N VAL A 691 -0.72 26.84 -8.88
CA VAL A 691 -0.72 25.74 -9.84
C VAL A 691 0.47 24.85 -9.52
N VAL A 692 0.19 23.55 -9.30
CA VAL A 692 1.19 22.53 -8.99
C VAL A 692 1.29 21.58 -10.15
N ASN A 693 2.51 21.41 -10.67
CA ASN A 693 2.84 20.41 -11.68
C ASN A 693 3.66 19.31 -11.01
N SER A 694 3.22 18.07 -11.10
CA SER A 694 3.86 16.90 -10.46
C SER A 694 4.51 15.96 -11.47
N VAL A 695 4.67 16.40 -12.73
CA VAL A 695 5.39 15.64 -13.77
C VAL A 695 6.63 16.39 -14.24
N PHE A 696 7.61 15.64 -14.78
CA PHE A 696 8.89 16.21 -15.25
C PHE A 696 8.80 16.95 -16.60
N VAL A 697 7.60 17.29 -17.04
CA VAL A 697 7.36 18.05 -18.27
C VAL A 697 6.67 19.37 -17.91
N ALA A 698 7.18 20.47 -18.46
CA ALA A 698 6.57 21.78 -18.27
C ALA A 698 5.19 21.89 -18.95
N SER A 699 4.28 22.60 -18.32
CA SER A 699 2.95 22.94 -18.86
C SER A 699 2.85 24.47 -19.04
N PRO A 700 3.25 25.01 -20.20
CA PRO A 700 3.18 26.44 -20.48
C PRO A 700 1.81 26.87 -20.98
N GLY A 701 1.53 28.19 -20.92
CA GLY A 701 0.36 28.82 -21.51
C GLY A 701 -0.96 28.48 -20.80
N LEU A 702 -0.91 28.14 -19.51
CA LEU A 702 -2.09 27.89 -18.71
C LEU A 702 -2.79 29.20 -18.31
N THR A 703 -4.08 29.10 -17.99
CA THR A 703 -4.86 30.21 -17.42
C THR A 703 -5.57 29.70 -16.18
N ALA A 704 -5.17 30.23 -15.01
CA ALA A 704 -5.87 30.00 -13.76
C ALA A 704 -7.02 31.02 -13.63
N VAL A 705 -8.21 30.54 -13.23
CA VAL A 705 -9.40 31.34 -12.99
C VAL A 705 -9.91 31.08 -11.59
N VAL A 706 -10.24 32.13 -10.86
CA VAL A 706 -10.87 32.04 -9.53
C VAL A 706 -12.15 32.87 -9.51
N HIS A 707 -13.18 32.28 -8.92
CA HIS A 707 -14.40 32.96 -8.52
C HIS A 707 -14.60 32.75 -7.02
N VAL A 708 -14.96 33.83 -6.31
CA VAL A 708 -15.34 33.74 -4.89
C VAL A 708 -16.78 34.21 -4.77
N TYR A 709 -17.58 33.40 -4.06
CA TYR A 709 -19.00 33.66 -3.82
C TYR A 709 -19.30 33.68 -2.32
N ASP A 710 -20.33 34.47 -1.95
CA ASP A 710 -20.98 34.28 -0.65
C ASP A 710 -21.91 33.04 -0.67
N LEU A 711 -22.48 32.70 0.49
CA LEU A 711 -23.39 31.56 0.63
C LEU A 711 -24.64 31.66 -0.27
N GLY A 712 -25.05 32.86 -0.67
CA GLY A 712 -26.15 33.13 -1.58
C GLY A 712 -25.78 33.10 -3.06
N LEU A 713 -24.54 32.69 -3.41
CA LEU A 713 -23.97 32.69 -4.75
C LEU A 713 -23.83 34.09 -5.39
N LYS A 714 -23.75 35.14 -4.59
CA LYS A 714 -23.33 36.42 -5.08
C LYS A 714 -21.84 36.40 -5.30
N GLU A 715 -21.38 36.74 -6.52
CA GLU A 715 -19.95 36.84 -6.83
C GLU A 715 -19.33 38.03 -6.11
N LEU A 716 -18.31 37.81 -5.30
CA LEU A 716 -17.58 38.78 -4.52
C LEU A 716 -16.26 39.16 -5.18
N PHE A 717 -15.65 38.20 -5.88
CA PHE A 717 -14.36 38.39 -6.53
C PHE A 717 -14.25 37.44 -7.72
N VAL A 718 -13.66 37.94 -8.82
CA VAL A 718 -13.29 37.12 -9.97
C VAL A 718 -11.98 37.64 -10.56
N LYS A 719 -11.09 36.71 -10.87
CA LYS A 719 -9.81 37.01 -11.52
C LYS A 719 -9.33 35.86 -12.38
N SER A 720 -8.69 36.18 -13.49
CA SER A 720 -7.93 35.21 -14.29
C SER A 720 -6.48 35.66 -14.43
N SER A 721 -5.55 34.72 -14.49
CA SER A 721 -4.13 34.97 -14.63
C SER A 721 -3.49 33.90 -15.53
N SER A 722 -2.64 34.39 -16.45
CA SER A 722 -1.80 33.45 -17.23
C SER A 722 -0.66 32.95 -16.37
N VAL A 723 -0.35 31.67 -16.49
CA VAL A 723 0.68 30.99 -15.70
C VAL A 723 1.39 29.90 -16.51
N ASP A 724 2.71 29.81 -16.36
CA ASP A 724 3.51 28.72 -16.88
C ASP A 724 3.97 27.83 -15.69
N ALA A 725 3.56 26.56 -15.68
CA ALA A 725 3.99 25.61 -14.67
C ALA A 725 5.26 24.88 -15.16
N GLY A 726 6.39 25.12 -14.50
CA GLY A 726 7.64 24.42 -14.75
C GLY A 726 7.53 22.91 -14.47
N PRO A 727 8.50 22.12 -14.92
CA PRO A 727 8.51 20.69 -14.59
C PRO A 727 8.64 20.49 -13.08
N ASP A 728 7.82 19.64 -12.51
CA ASP A 728 7.79 19.24 -11.10
C ASP A 728 7.89 20.42 -10.12
N GLY A 729 7.05 21.42 -10.33
CA GLY A 729 7.09 22.71 -9.62
C GLY A 729 5.74 23.18 -9.12
N ALA A 730 5.78 24.18 -8.26
CA ALA A 730 4.60 24.90 -7.80
C ALA A 730 4.78 26.41 -8.08
N VAL A 731 3.75 27.08 -8.58
CA VAL A 731 3.80 28.50 -8.92
C VAL A 731 2.53 29.22 -8.45
N LYS A 732 2.70 30.36 -7.77
CA LYS A 732 1.59 31.23 -7.37
C LYS A 732 1.02 31.93 -8.61
N ALA A 733 -0.29 31.79 -8.83
CA ALA A 733 -0.98 32.37 -9.98
C ALA A 733 -1.79 33.62 -9.63
N ILE A 734 -2.50 33.62 -8.49
CA ILE A 734 -3.43 34.68 -8.10
C ILE A 734 -3.34 34.91 -6.60
N ASP A 735 -3.41 36.20 -6.18
CA ASP A 735 -3.73 36.57 -4.80
C ASP A 735 -5.18 37.05 -4.74
N ILE A 736 -5.96 36.56 -3.78
CA ILE A 736 -7.33 36.97 -3.48
C ILE A 736 -7.23 37.94 -2.30
N PRO A 737 -7.77 39.19 -2.42
CA PRO A 737 -7.74 40.14 -1.31
C PRO A 737 -8.46 39.63 -0.07
N GLN A 738 -7.88 39.79 1.13
CA GLN A 738 -8.47 39.30 2.39
C GLN A 738 -9.85 39.90 2.68
N GLU A 739 -10.08 41.18 2.22
CA GLU A 739 -11.38 41.85 2.36
C GLU A 739 -12.53 41.16 1.59
N THR A 740 -12.20 40.24 0.67
CA THR A 740 -13.19 39.40 -0.03
C THR A 740 -13.95 38.50 0.94
N PHE A 741 -13.32 38.10 2.02
CA PHE A 741 -13.86 37.15 3.03
C PHE A 741 -14.43 37.90 4.25
N GLN A 742 -15.25 38.92 4.01
CA GLN A 742 -15.93 39.70 5.04
C GLN A 742 -17.45 39.60 4.90
N PRO A 743 -18.20 39.41 6.02
CA PRO A 743 -17.74 39.39 7.40
C PRO A 743 -17.01 38.07 7.79
N GLU A 744 -16.16 38.15 8.83
CA GLU A 744 -15.44 36.97 9.37
C GLU A 744 -16.35 35.83 9.84
N SER A 745 -17.62 36.11 10.12
CA SER A 745 -18.63 35.09 10.47
C SER A 745 -19.25 34.42 9.22
N GLY A 746 -18.79 34.78 8.03
CA GLY A 746 -19.33 34.24 6.77
C GLY A 746 -18.72 32.91 6.41
N THR A 747 -19.45 32.14 5.58
CA THR A 747 -18.96 31.01 4.82
C THR A 747 -18.91 31.41 3.34
N TYR A 748 -17.84 31.11 2.68
CA TYR A 748 -17.56 31.49 1.30
C TYR A 748 -17.27 30.27 0.44
N PHE A 749 -17.54 30.37 -0.85
CA PHE A 749 -17.17 29.38 -1.85
C PHE A 749 -16.06 29.92 -2.75
N VAL A 750 -15.02 29.13 -2.96
CA VAL A 750 -13.93 29.45 -3.88
C VAL A 750 -13.91 28.40 -4.97
N GLN A 751 -14.28 28.80 -6.17
CA GLN A 751 -14.25 27.94 -7.36
C GLN A 751 -13.02 28.24 -8.18
N LEU A 752 -12.24 27.20 -8.51
CA LEU A 752 -11.03 27.29 -9.30
C LEU A 752 -11.14 26.49 -10.59
N GLU A 753 -10.65 27.06 -11.68
CA GLU A 753 -10.42 26.35 -12.94
C GLU A 753 -9.03 26.63 -13.47
N LEU A 754 -8.39 25.60 -13.99
CA LEU A 754 -7.16 25.71 -14.77
C LEU A 754 -7.44 25.30 -16.20
N LYS A 755 -7.14 26.19 -17.13
CA LYS A 755 -7.37 25.97 -18.57
C LYS A 755 -6.04 25.88 -19.31
N ASP A 756 -5.97 25.00 -20.31
CA ASP A 756 -4.83 24.92 -21.21
C ASP A 756 -4.84 26.09 -22.23
N ALA A 757 -3.79 26.16 -23.05
CA ALA A 757 -3.66 27.16 -24.11
C ALA A 757 -4.78 27.12 -25.17
N LYS A 758 -5.59 26.05 -25.21
CA LYS A 758 -6.75 25.95 -26.12
C LYS A 758 -8.05 26.29 -25.42
N GLY A 759 -8.01 26.63 -24.14
CA GLY A 759 -9.17 26.94 -23.30
C GLY A 759 -9.91 25.74 -22.74
N ALA A 760 -9.38 24.51 -22.89
CA ALA A 760 -9.94 23.34 -22.26
C ALA A 760 -9.58 23.31 -20.77
N THR A 761 -10.54 22.99 -19.90
CA THR A 761 -10.30 22.85 -18.47
C THR A 761 -9.52 21.57 -18.20
N VAL A 762 -8.35 21.70 -17.56
CA VAL A 762 -7.42 20.58 -17.23
C VAL A 762 -7.37 20.27 -15.74
N SER A 763 -7.80 21.17 -14.87
CA SER A 763 -8.00 20.93 -13.45
C SER A 763 -9.11 21.84 -12.93
N ARG A 764 -9.87 21.36 -11.95
CA ARG A 764 -10.93 22.10 -11.25
C ARG A 764 -10.86 21.79 -9.77
N ASN A 765 -11.18 22.80 -8.96
CA ASN A 765 -11.30 22.60 -7.53
C ASN A 765 -12.37 23.52 -6.96
N PHE A 766 -12.96 23.14 -5.84
CA PHE A 766 -13.99 23.92 -5.17
C PHE A 766 -13.79 23.84 -3.66
N TYR A 767 -13.78 24.99 -2.99
CA TYR A 767 -13.58 25.09 -1.56
C TYR A 767 -14.75 25.79 -0.90
N TRP A 768 -15.06 25.38 0.31
CA TRP A 768 -15.90 26.09 1.24
C TRP A 768 -15.01 26.56 2.39
N VAL A 769 -14.87 27.84 2.51
CA VAL A 769 -13.89 28.46 3.41
C VAL A 769 -14.58 29.34 4.43
N PRO A 770 -14.13 29.34 5.71
CA PRO A 770 -14.64 30.23 6.72
C PRO A 770 -14.08 31.65 6.51
N GLY A 771 -14.81 32.65 6.94
CA GLY A 771 -14.27 34.02 7.05
C GLY A 771 -13.20 34.14 8.15
N ARG A 772 -13.22 33.23 9.13
CA ARG A 772 -12.19 33.12 10.18
C ARG A 772 -11.76 31.68 10.32
N LEU A 773 -10.46 31.45 10.19
CA LEU A 773 -9.85 30.12 10.36
C LEU A 773 -9.88 29.67 11.82
N THR A 774 -9.75 28.36 12.02
CA THR A 774 -9.55 27.74 13.33
C THR A 774 -8.34 28.36 14.04
N ASP A 775 -8.50 28.75 15.31
CA ASP A 775 -7.42 29.20 16.18
C ASP A 775 -6.89 28.01 17.00
N PHE A 776 -5.72 27.53 16.65
CA PHE A 776 -5.08 26.37 17.27
C PHE A 776 -4.46 26.72 18.61
N ASP A 777 -4.52 25.83 19.59
CA ASP A 777 -3.85 25.96 20.89
C ASP A 777 -2.47 25.30 20.85
N TRP A 778 -1.52 25.98 20.21
CA TRP A 778 -0.15 25.47 20.05
C TRP A 778 0.53 25.13 21.39
N ALA A 779 0.11 25.76 22.50
CA ALA A 779 0.69 25.49 23.83
C ALA A 779 0.25 24.13 24.40
N LYS A 780 -0.82 23.55 23.87
CA LYS A 780 -1.34 22.22 24.25
C LYS A 780 -1.17 21.18 23.19
N THR A 781 -0.49 21.52 22.10
CA THR A 781 -0.17 20.59 21.02
C THR A 781 0.80 19.53 21.52
N ASP A 782 0.51 18.28 21.21
CA ASP A 782 1.43 17.14 21.36
C ASP A 782 1.56 16.42 19.99
N TYR A 783 2.19 15.26 19.96
CA TYR A 783 2.40 14.53 18.73
C TYR A 783 1.11 13.87 18.17
N THR A 784 0.08 13.70 19.00
CA THR A 784 -1.18 13.08 18.58
C THR A 784 -2.24 14.11 18.22
N HIS A 785 -2.26 15.24 18.94
CA HIS A 785 -3.37 16.16 18.93
C HIS A 785 -2.94 17.63 18.95
N THR A 786 -3.58 18.43 18.12
CA THR A 786 -3.50 19.89 18.15
C THR A 786 -4.87 20.46 18.47
N PRO A 787 -5.17 20.82 19.73
CA PRO A 787 -6.47 21.35 20.11
C PRO A 787 -6.77 22.70 19.46
N ALA A 788 -8.04 22.99 19.25
CA ALA A 788 -8.51 24.32 18.87
C ALA A 788 -8.96 25.10 20.09
N LYS A 789 -8.59 26.39 20.18
CA LYS A 789 -9.23 27.35 21.09
C LYS A 789 -10.60 27.74 20.58
N THR A 790 -10.70 27.94 19.27
CA THR A 790 -11.97 28.17 18.57
C THR A 790 -11.94 27.49 17.22
N PHE A 791 -13.00 26.76 16.93
CA PHE A 791 -13.19 26.18 15.59
C PHE A 791 -13.74 27.22 14.59
N GLU A 792 -13.52 27.00 13.35
CA GLU A 792 -14.22 27.67 12.24
C GLU A 792 -15.73 27.35 12.29
N ASP A 793 -16.58 28.24 11.80
CA ASP A 793 -18.04 28.08 11.78
C ASP A 793 -18.53 27.94 10.32
N MET A 794 -18.97 26.76 10.00
CA MET A 794 -19.60 26.38 8.74
C MET A 794 -21.08 25.94 8.92
N THR A 795 -21.67 26.21 10.08
CA THR A 795 -23.03 25.80 10.39
C THR A 795 -24.05 26.35 9.38
N ALA A 796 -23.75 27.50 8.75
CA ALA A 796 -24.55 28.10 7.70
C ALA A 796 -24.72 27.20 6.45
N LEU A 797 -23.82 26.24 6.20
CA LEU A 797 -24.00 25.23 5.13
C LEU A 797 -25.27 24.38 5.34
N GLY A 798 -25.74 24.23 6.58
CA GLY A 798 -27.00 23.59 6.90
C GLY A 798 -28.24 24.34 6.41
N THR A 799 -28.09 25.59 5.99
CA THR A 799 -29.19 26.45 5.48
C THR A 799 -29.21 26.58 3.96
N LEU A 800 -28.30 25.88 3.25
CA LEU A 800 -28.29 25.91 1.79
C LEU A 800 -29.66 25.50 1.23
N PRO A 801 -30.19 26.26 0.25
CA PRO A 801 -31.42 25.90 -0.41
C PRO A 801 -31.33 24.51 -1.07
N THR A 802 -32.42 23.76 -1.09
CA THR A 802 -32.44 22.47 -1.77
C THR A 802 -32.16 22.63 -3.26
N ALA A 803 -31.18 21.90 -3.75
CA ALA A 803 -30.87 21.79 -5.18
C ALA A 803 -31.49 20.50 -5.75
N HIS A 804 -31.77 20.51 -7.03
CA HIS A 804 -32.28 19.37 -7.77
C HIS A 804 -31.24 18.91 -8.79
N ILE A 805 -30.92 17.62 -8.78
CA ILE A 805 -30.01 17.02 -9.77
C ILE A 805 -30.85 16.25 -10.78
N ALA A 806 -30.62 16.53 -12.06
CA ALA A 806 -31.06 15.65 -13.14
C ALA A 806 -29.87 14.77 -13.56
N ALA A 807 -30.11 13.49 -13.71
CA ALA A 807 -29.08 12.52 -14.02
C ALA A 807 -29.50 11.54 -15.10
N THR A 808 -28.55 11.10 -15.89
CA THR A 808 -28.68 9.95 -16.79
C THR A 808 -27.44 9.10 -16.69
N ALA A 809 -27.62 7.77 -16.74
CA ALA A 809 -26.51 6.84 -16.71
C ALA A 809 -26.57 5.84 -17.86
N HIS A 810 -25.42 5.42 -18.34
CA HIS A 810 -25.32 4.34 -19.34
C HIS A 810 -24.01 3.56 -19.16
N THR A 811 -24.06 2.30 -19.54
CA THR A 811 -22.90 1.41 -19.53
C THR A 811 -22.36 1.23 -20.95
N SER A 812 -21.08 1.38 -21.12
CA SER A 812 -20.34 1.18 -22.38
C SER A 812 -19.08 0.38 -22.11
N ALA A 813 -18.97 -0.82 -22.68
CA ALA A 813 -17.89 -1.78 -22.36
C ALA A 813 -17.83 -2.02 -20.83
N ASN A 814 -16.67 -1.77 -20.21
CA ASN A 814 -16.45 -1.92 -18.76
C ASN A 814 -16.53 -0.59 -18.00
N LEU A 815 -17.20 0.41 -18.57
CA LEU A 815 -17.33 1.74 -17.96
C LEU A 815 -18.80 2.09 -17.76
N ILE A 816 -19.08 2.75 -16.66
CA ILE A 816 -20.35 3.41 -16.41
C ILE A 816 -20.15 4.90 -16.54
N HIS A 817 -20.94 5.54 -17.38
CA HIS A 817 -20.96 6.98 -17.60
C HIS A 817 -22.22 7.55 -16.94
N VAL A 818 -22.03 8.60 -16.15
CA VAL A 818 -23.10 9.35 -15.53
C VAL A 818 -22.98 10.81 -15.92
N ARG A 819 -24.04 11.36 -16.53
CA ARG A 819 -24.16 12.78 -16.78
C ARG A 819 -25.08 13.37 -15.73
N LEU A 820 -24.55 14.35 -15.01
CA LEU A 820 -25.24 15.13 -13.98
C LEU A 820 -25.51 16.52 -14.48
N SER A 821 -26.66 17.11 -14.12
CA SER A 821 -26.92 18.53 -14.35
C SER A 821 -27.69 19.13 -13.18
N ASN A 822 -27.42 20.40 -12.89
CA ASN A 822 -28.11 21.16 -11.86
C ASN A 822 -29.04 22.20 -12.48
N PRO A 823 -30.33 21.87 -12.75
CA PRO A 823 -31.28 22.84 -13.34
C PRO A 823 -31.83 23.85 -12.32
N SER A 824 -31.51 23.70 -11.04
CA SER A 824 -31.98 24.61 -9.98
C SER A 824 -31.18 25.89 -9.90
N LYS A 825 -31.63 26.86 -9.10
CA LYS A 825 -30.94 28.11 -8.83
C LYS A 825 -30.00 28.02 -7.61
N ALA A 826 -29.98 26.90 -6.92
CA ALA A 826 -29.13 26.64 -5.75
C ALA A 826 -27.89 25.86 -6.16
N LEU A 827 -26.81 26.06 -5.46
CA LEU A 827 -25.62 25.18 -5.54
C LEU A 827 -26.01 23.76 -5.11
N ALA A 828 -25.70 22.75 -5.90
CA ALA A 828 -25.68 21.38 -5.43
C ALA A 828 -24.29 21.10 -4.84
N PHE A 829 -24.24 20.88 -3.53
CA PHE A 829 -23.03 20.84 -2.75
C PHE A 829 -22.68 19.42 -2.31
N GLN A 830 -21.42 19.03 -2.43
CA GLN A 830 -20.88 17.71 -2.04
C GLN A 830 -21.73 16.56 -2.58
N VAL A 831 -21.91 16.55 -3.90
CA VAL A 831 -22.71 15.53 -4.60
C VAL A 831 -21.88 14.26 -4.72
N ALA A 832 -22.31 13.19 -4.03
CA ALA A 832 -21.74 11.86 -4.09
C ALA A 832 -22.51 10.99 -5.09
N VAL A 833 -21.77 10.15 -5.80
CA VAL A 833 -22.29 9.18 -6.78
C VAL A 833 -21.87 7.79 -6.35
N GLU A 834 -22.83 6.89 -6.21
CA GLU A 834 -22.62 5.50 -5.82
C GLU A 834 -23.22 4.55 -6.87
N LEU A 835 -22.57 3.43 -7.08
CA LEU A 835 -23.10 2.35 -7.91
C LEU A 835 -23.73 1.30 -7.00
N GLU A 836 -24.99 0.98 -7.23
CA GLU A 836 -25.77 0.03 -6.44
C GLU A 836 -26.28 -1.11 -7.32
N ASP A 837 -26.47 -2.28 -6.72
CA ASP A 837 -27.20 -3.39 -7.33
C ASP A 837 -28.73 -3.14 -7.34
N GLU A 838 -29.48 -4.08 -7.86
CA GLU A 838 -30.96 -4.01 -7.91
C GLU A 838 -31.63 -3.94 -6.53
N HIS A 839 -30.91 -4.33 -5.46
CA HIS A 839 -31.38 -4.32 -4.08
C HIS A 839 -30.93 -3.07 -3.30
N GLY A 840 -30.18 -2.17 -3.94
CA GLY A 840 -29.66 -0.95 -3.32
C GLY A 840 -28.41 -1.20 -2.47
N ALA A 841 -27.72 -2.34 -2.65
CA ALA A 841 -26.44 -2.59 -2.04
C ALA A 841 -25.33 -1.98 -2.91
N LYS A 842 -24.46 -1.18 -2.30
CA LYS A 842 -23.32 -0.55 -2.99
C LYS A 842 -22.39 -1.63 -3.54
N LEU A 843 -22.03 -1.50 -4.81
CA LEU A 843 -21.03 -2.38 -5.45
C LEU A 843 -19.65 -1.99 -4.96
N PRO A 844 -18.92 -2.93 -4.34
CA PRO A 844 -17.57 -2.67 -3.84
C PRO A 844 -16.60 -2.35 -4.98
N HIS A 845 -15.45 -1.77 -4.64
CA HIS A 845 -14.34 -1.51 -5.55
C HIS A 845 -14.68 -0.52 -6.70
N THR A 846 -15.81 0.16 -6.64
CA THR A 846 -16.20 1.15 -7.66
C THR A 846 -15.55 2.49 -7.35
N THR A 847 -14.70 2.96 -8.26
CA THR A 847 -14.10 4.30 -8.18
C THR A 847 -14.49 5.13 -9.39
N TRP A 848 -14.90 6.38 -9.13
CA TRP A 848 -15.30 7.36 -10.14
C TRP A 848 -14.11 8.25 -10.54
N THR A 849 -14.17 8.83 -11.72
CA THR A 849 -13.19 9.83 -12.17
C THR A 849 -13.12 11.04 -11.24
N ASP A 850 -14.25 11.42 -10.64
CA ASP A 850 -14.38 12.43 -9.58
C ASP A 850 -15.60 12.08 -8.71
N ASN A 851 -15.68 12.57 -7.47
CA ASN A 851 -16.83 12.37 -6.61
C ASN A 851 -16.86 13.44 -5.50
N TYR A 852 -17.95 13.53 -4.73
CA TYR A 852 -18.17 14.62 -3.76
C TYR A 852 -17.98 15.99 -4.42
N ILE A 853 -18.59 16.14 -5.60
CA ILE A 853 -18.44 17.32 -6.46
C ILE A 853 -19.49 18.40 -6.15
N GLU A 854 -19.21 19.61 -6.62
CA GLU A 854 -20.15 20.72 -6.63
C GLU A 854 -20.64 20.99 -8.03
N LEU A 855 -21.94 21.32 -8.14
CA LEU A 855 -22.55 21.77 -9.39
C LEU A 855 -23.21 23.14 -9.20
N MET A 856 -22.65 24.16 -9.84
CA MET A 856 -23.25 25.50 -9.90
C MET A 856 -24.59 25.44 -10.64
N PRO A 857 -25.49 26.42 -10.42
CA PRO A 857 -26.74 26.52 -11.19
C PRO A 857 -26.48 26.48 -12.71
N GLY A 858 -27.13 25.53 -13.39
CA GLY A 858 -26.98 25.32 -14.84
C GLY A 858 -25.73 24.52 -15.25
N GLU A 859 -24.89 24.09 -14.31
CA GLU A 859 -23.69 23.33 -14.63
C GLU A 859 -24.03 21.87 -14.95
N GLU A 860 -23.23 21.29 -15.85
CA GLU A 860 -23.27 19.86 -16.20
C GLU A 860 -21.89 19.23 -15.98
N ARG A 861 -21.90 17.97 -15.53
CA ARG A 861 -20.71 17.13 -15.36
C ARG A 861 -20.95 15.73 -15.89
N GLU A 862 -19.91 15.14 -16.42
CA GLU A 862 -19.87 13.73 -16.75
C GLU A 862 -18.81 13.05 -15.86
N LEU A 863 -19.23 11.98 -15.19
CA LEU A 863 -18.37 11.14 -14.36
C LEU A 863 -18.37 9.73 -14.95
N THR A 864 -17.24 9.07 -14.83
CA THR A 864 -17.07 7.70 -15.31
C THR A 864 -16.53 6.83 -14.19
N ALA A 865 -17.08 5.62 -14.06
CA ALA A 865 -16.54 4.61 -13.18
C ALA A 865 -16.09 3.38 -13.96
N SER A 866 -15.00 2.76 -13.53
CA SER A 866 -14.58 1.45 -14.00
C SER A 866 -15.35 0.36 -13.26
N ILE A 867 -15.87 -0.62 -13.99
CA ILE A 867 -16.49 -1.80 -13.40
C ILE A 867 -15.35 -2.76 -13.02
N PRO A 868 -15.25 -3.18 -11.75
CA PRO A 868 -14.24 -4.13 -11.32
C PRO A 868 -14.28 -5.44 -12.11
N SER A 869 -13.13 -6.01 -12.43
CA SER A 869 -13.02 -7.18 -13.32
C SER A 869 -13.64 -8.47 -12.74
N ASP A 870 -13.65 -8.61 -11.44
CA ASP A 870 -14.27 -9.74 -10.73
C ASP A 870 -15.81 -9.68 -10.78
N THR A 871 -16.39 -8.49 -10.65
CA THR A 871 -17.83 -8.26 -10.86
C THR A 871 -18.22 -8.37 -12.33
N SER A 872 -17.38 -7.91 -13.25
CA SER A 872 -17.66 -8.01 -14.70
C SER A 872 -17.52 -9.45 -15.25
N ALA A 873 -16.64 -10.27 -14.64
CA ALA A 873 -16.46 -11.68 -15.04
C ALA A 873 -17.55 -12.60 -14.49
N SER A 874 -18.21 -12.24 -13.40
CA SER A 874 -19.30 -12.98 -12.77
C SER A 874 -20.68 -12.45 -13.14
N ALA A 875 -20.80 -11.15 -13.43
CA ALA A 875 -22.06 -10.55 -13.83
C ALA A 875 -22.36 -10.81 -15.32
N SER A 876 -23.51 -11.42 -15.59
CA SER A 876 -24.00 -11.52 -16.96
C SER A 876 -24.32 -10.12 -17.52
N PRO A 877 -24.31 -9.91 -18.85
CA PRO A 877 -24.75 -8.65 -19.44
C PRO A 877 -26.15 -8.20 -18.99
N LYS A 878 -26.96 -9.14 -18.48
CA LYS A 878 -28.28 -8.87 -17.93
C LYS A 878 -28.19 -8.29 -16.52
N GLU A 879 -27.30 -8.78 -15.68
CA GLU A 879 -27.08 -8.26 -14.31
C GLU A 879 -26.49 -6.84 -14.33
N VAL A 880 -25.56 -6.56 -15.23
CA VAL A 880 -25.01 -5.20 -15.42
C VAL A 880 -26.10 -4.20 -15.88
N ALA A 881 -27.11 -4.66 -16.60
CA ALA A 881 -28.23 -3.82 -17.03
C ALA A 881 -29.24 -3.49 -15.89
N GLU A 882 -29.12 -4.13 -14.75
CA GLU A 882 -29.97 -3.98 -13.57
C GLU A 882 -29.33 -3.11 -12.47
N TRP A 883 -28.10 -2.61 -12.68
CA TRP A 883 -27.45 -1.71 -11.73
C TRP A 883 -28.02 -0.30 -11.76
N ASN A 884 -27.99 0.34 -10.62
CA ASN A 884 -28.45 1.69 -10.43
C ASN A 884 -27.32 2.61 -10.03
N VAL A 885 -27.41 3.87 -10.43
CA VAL A 885 -26.56 4.94 -9.96
C VAL A 885 -27.36 5.80 -9.01
N LYS A 886 -26.97 5.80 -7.74
CA LYS A 886 -27.51 6.69 -6.71
C LYS A 886 -26.70 7.97 -6.66
N ILE A 887 -27.35 9.09 -6.64
CA ILE A 887 -26.77 10.43 -6.55
C ILE A 887 -27.39 11.11 -5.33
N GLU A 888 -26.58 11.59 -4.42
CA GLU A 888 -27.00 12.27 -3.21
C GLU A 888 -25.98 13.35 -2.83
N GLY A 889 -26.43 14.51 -2.40
CA GLY A 889 -25.54 15.60 -1.97
C GLY A 889 -26.01 16.21 -0.65
N TRP A 890 -25.23 17.12 -0.12
CA TRP A 890 -25.45 17.80 1.15
C TRP A 890 -26.83 18.44 1.28
N ASN A 891 -27.29 19.09 0.21
CA ASN A 891 -28.54 19.81 0.13
C ASN A 891 -29.42 19.36 -1.06
N THR A 892 -29.25 18.11 -1.52
CA THR A 892 -30.04 17.57 -2.64
C THR A 892 -31.01 16.49 -2.16
N THR A 893 -32.06 16.27 -2.92
CA THR A 893 -32.88 15.05 -2.76
C THR A 893 -32.14 13.93 -3.52
N ALA A 894 -32.04 12.75 -2.90
CA ALA A 894 -31.45 11.59 -3.54
C ALA A 894 -32.18 11.21 -4.84
N VAL A 895 -31.40 10.93 -5.88
CA VAL A 895 -31.89 10.50 -7.20
C VAL A 895 -31.23 9.18 -7.54
N THR A 896 -32.03 8.20 -8.00
CA THR A 896 -31.51 6.91 -8.49
C THR A 896 -31.90 6.75 -9.96
N VAL A 897 -30.92 6.46 -10.80
CA VAL A 897 -31.12 6.24 -12.24
C VAL A 897 -30.55 4.89 -12.65
N PRO A 898 -31.26 4.11 -13.49
CA PRO A 898 -30.72 2.83 -13.96
C PRO A 898 -29.57 3.05 -14.96
N SER A 899 -28.53 2.23 -14.86
CA SER A 899 -27.46 2.19 -15.85
C SER A 899 -27.93 1.36 -17.05
N ARG A 900 -28.25 2.00 -18.17
CA ARG A 900 -28.75 1.32 -19.36
C ARG A 900 -27.61 1.00 -20.30
N GLN A 901 -27.53 -0.26 -20.80
CA GLN A 901 -26.61 -0.57 -21.89
C GLN A 901 -26.98 0.20 -23.14
N ILE A 902 -26.03 0.93 -23.73
CA ILE A 902 -26.15 1.43 -25.10
C ILE A 902 -25.84 0.25 -26.02
N LYS A 903 -26.81 -0.14 -26.84
CA LYS A 903 -26.67 -1.19 -27.85
C LYS A 903 -25.72 -0.80 -28.99
#